data_f9d3ffda3eb2fb73319822aef962c83e
#
_entry.id   f9d3ffda3eb2fb73319822aef962c83e
#
_cell.length_a   1.000
_cell.length_b   1.000
_cell.length_c   1.000
_cell.angle_alpha   90.00
_cell.angle_beta   90.00
_cell.angle_gamma   90.00
#
_symmetry.space_group_name_H-M   'P 1'
#
loop_
_entity.id
_entity.type
_entity.pdbx_description
1 polymer ?
#
loop_
_entity_poly.entity_id
_entity_poly.type
_entity_poly.pdbx_seq_one_letter_code
_entity_poly.pdbx_strand_id
1 'polypeptide(L)'
;MTDSSRPAPQIPNSAHVSEAIESGIAAEARGEAASAERLFRKALDIDPESASARMNLGIVLQGRGDSMAAAAEHARAVALDPSHAHAHYNLGLAHLELGDYPSAECGFREALRLRPEFPEAWVALADALESIGRDGDALAALESAIAQRPNYVGAMFNAGILLRKLGRLDEAEARLRGVPENHPEYSNAMTALAAILRDQGRICDAVAIMGMVMDRNPDSAIPMSEYLFTLGFSDRLSAEALFAEHLWTGCRIEARTSSWRAAFVNTPQSDRLLNIGYLSGDFRGHSVAVFTEFLFERHRRDRVRVHAYSSTPNPDAMTANFIAAADVWRDVRGQTDIAVANAILEDRIDILVDLSGHTSSGRPVVLAGRAAPVQMTWLGYVGSTGLTRVDYRITDPVADPPGMTEALHTERLLRLPHSQWCFRPPQAVRDVTVSREPSNEVFTFGSFNQFAKISDATIALWIAALRAAPAARLRVVGVPRGSATDSLVGKLTRAHIDRSRYDLVERVSLANYYGQYRHVDASLDSTPYSGGTTTCDAFWMGVPVVTLAGARSMSRSSASLLATVGLGDLIAQSSEDIAAIASRLVSQGQWGTKSRMALHERFIDSPLMNEQGFTNALEALFRTAWHEWCSLHPLKHD
;
A
#
# COMPACT_ATOMS: atom_id res chain seq x y z
N MET A 1 71.55 -50.18 -23.00
CA MET A 1 70.13 -50.45 -22.89
C MET A 1 69.68 -49.93 -21.52
N THR A 2 69.28 -48.73 -21.44
CA THR A 2 68.66 -48.13 -20.25
C THR A 2 67.31 -47.51 -20.68
N ASP A 3 66.25 -48.19 -20.31
CA ASP A 3 64.85 -47.80 -20.56
C ASP A 3 64.53 -46.65 -19.68
N SER A 4 64.23 -45.47 -20.22
CA SER A 4 63.85 -44.26 -19.55
C SER A 4 62.48 -43.79 -20.05
N SER A 5 61.46 -44.58 -19.74
CA SER A 5 60.04 -44.11 -19.86
C SER A 5 59.42 -44.02 -18.48
N ARG A 6 59.70 -42.96 -17.71
CA ARG A 6 58.86 -42.54 -16.61
C ARG A 6 57.74 -41.69 -17.22
N PRO A 7 56.47 -42.04 -17.03
CA PRO A 7 55.38 -41.14 -17.40
C PRO A 7 55.47 -39.88 -16.57
N ALA A 8 55.16 -38.73 -17.16
CA ALA A 8 55.04 -37.46 -16.48
C ALA A 8 54.03 -37.58 -15.32
N PRO A 9 54.25 -36.89 -14.19
CA PRO A 9 53.32 -36.96 -13.07
C PRO A 9 51.96 -36.45 -13.53
N GLN A 10 50.94 -37.35 -13.52
CA GLN A 10 49.57 -36.94 -13.74
C GLN A 10 49.19 -36.01 -12.58
N ILE A 11 48.83 -34.75 -12.92
CA ILE A 11 48.24 -33.80 -11.96
C ILE A 11 47.00 -34.48 -11.40
N PRO A 12 46.86 -34.61 -10.08
CA PRO A 12 45.67 -35.25 -9.51
C PRO A 12 44.40 -34.59 -10.03
N ASN A 13 43.38 -35.35 -10.36
CA ASN A 13 42.07 -34.85 -10.82
C ASN A 13 41.56 -33.71 -9.92
N SER A 14 41.84 -33.75 -8.64
CA SER A 14 41.50 -32.72 -7.66
C SER A 14 42.06 -31.32 -7.94
N ALA A 15 43.28 -31.22 -8.52
CA ALA A 15 43.90 -29.95 -8.87
C ALA A 15 43.15 -29.27 -10.05
N HIS A 16 42.77 -30.04 -11.06
CA HIS A 16 42.01 -29.51 -12.20
C HIS A 16 40.56 -29.10 -11.80
N VAL A 17 39.93 -29.80 -10.84
CA VAL A 17 38.64 -29.43 -10.29
C VAL A 17 38.75 -28.10 -9.53
N SER A 18 39.77 -27.95 -8.65
CA SER A 18 39.99 -26.71 -7.90
C SER A 18 40.27 -25.52 -8.86
N GLU A 19 41.10 -25.70 -9.86
CA GLU A 19 41.42 -24.67 -10.88
C GLU A 19 40.16 -24.24 -11.65
N ALA A 20 39.31 -25.18 -12.03
CA ALA A 20 38.06 -24.88 -12.72
C ALA A 20 37.06 -24.12 -11.80
N ILE A 21 36.96 -24.48 -10.52
CA ILE A 21 36.11 -23.79 -9.53
C ILE A 21 36.64 -22.38 -9.28
N GLU A 22 37.95 -22.19 -9.03
CA GLU A 22 38.54 -20.87 -8.82
C GLU A 22 38.37 -19.94 -10.03
N SER A 23 38.57 -20.49 -11.24
CA SER A 23 38.32 -19.76 -12.49
C SER A 23 36.82 -19.40 -12.65
N GLY A 24 35.92 -20.27 -12.24
CA GLY A 24 34.48 -20.04 -12.25
C GLY A 24 34.07 -18.93 -11.28
N ILE A 25 34.57 -18.94 -10.05
CA ILE A 25 34.36 -17.88 -9.05
C ILE A 25 34.93 -16.54 -9.56
N ALA A 26 36.09 -16.54 -10.18
CA ALA A 26 36.67 -15.33 -10.76
C ALA A 26 35.83 -14.79 -11.95
N ALA A 27 35.23 -15.66 -12.76
CA ALA A 27 34.35 -15.26 -13.84
C ALA A 27 33.01 -14.68 -13.29
N GLU A 28 32.45 -15.28 -12.24
CA GLU A 28 31.27 -14.78 -11.55
C GLU A 28 31.51 -13.37 -10.95
N ALA A 29 32.64 -13.17 -10.27
CA ALA A 29 33.04 -11.87 -9.72
C ALA A 29 33.19 -10.77 -10.80
N ARG A 30 33.45 -11.14 -12.06
CA ARG A 30 33.44 -10.21 -13.21
C ARG A 30 32.08 -10.04 -13.89
N GLY A 31 31.03 -10.71 -13.36
CA GLY A 31 29.68 -10.68 -13.96
C GLY A 31 29.52 -11.57 -15.21
N GLU A 32 30.50 -12.45 -15.50
CA GLU A 32 30.53 -13.36 -16.66
C GLU A 32 29.75 -14.67 -16.37
N ALA A 33 28.46 -14.58 -16.03
CA ALA A 33 27.63 -15.72 -15.56
C ALA A 33 27.69 -16.95 -16.49
N ALA A 34 27.66 -16.76 -17.82
CA ALA A 34 27.72 -17.86 -18.78
C ALA A 34 29.10 -18.55 -18.79
N SER A 35 30.18 -17.81 -18.50
CA SER A 35 31.52 -18.38 -18.38
C SER A 35 31.70 -19.13 -17.06
N ALA A 36 31.17 -18.56 -15.96
CA ALA A 36 31.16 -19.20 -14.65
C ALA A 36 30.42 -20.55 -14.72
N GLU A 37 29.21 -20.57 -15.30
CA GLU A 37 28.41 -21.79 -15.48
C GLU A 37 29.19 -22.88 -16.23
N ARG A 38 29.84 -22.55 -17.36
CA ARG A 38 30.64 -23.51 -18.12
C ARG A 38 31.80 -24.09 -17.31
N LEU A 39 32.45 -23.25 -16.51
CA LEU A 39 33.60 -23.66 -15.68
C LEU A 39 33.17 -24.57 -14.54
N PHE A 40 32.04 -24.28 -13.87
CA PHE A 40 31.52 -25.15 -12.82
C PHE A 40 31.00 -26.48 -13.40
N ARG A 41 30.37 -26.50 -14.57
CA ARG A 41 30.03 -27.75 -15.28
C ARG A 41 31.26 -28.55 -15.67
N LYS A 42 32.32 -27.89 -16.15
CA LYS A 42 33.63 -28.56 -16.43
C LYS A 42 34.21 -29.18 -15.16
N ALA A 43 34.10 -28.51 -14.01
CA ALA A 43 34.54 -29.09 -12.74
C ALA A 43 33.70 -30.37 -12.41
N LEU A 44 32.42 -30.36 -12.66
CA LEU A 44 31.50 -31.50 -12.44
C LEU A 44 31.70 -32.64 -13.45
N ASP A 45 32.16 -32.34 -14.67
CA ASP A 45 32.54 -33.36 -15.65
C ASP A 45 33.83 -34.13 -15.19
N ILE A 46 34.71 -33.46 -14.43
CA ILE A 46 35.91 -34.07 -13.87
C ILE A 46 35.59 -34.80 -12.55
N ASP A 47 34.80 -34.18 -11.68
CA ASP A 47 34.36 -34.72 -10.39
C ASP A 47 32.89 -34.46 -10.17
N PRO A 48 32.01 -35.43 -10.55
CA PRO A 48 30.58 -35.31 -10.35
C PRO A 48 30.12 -35.22 -8.87
N GLU A 49 30.97 -35.59 -7.91
CA GLU A 49 30.70 -35.54 -6.47
C GLU A 49 31.27 -34.29 -5.78
N SER A 50 31.70 -33.29 -6.55
CA SER A 50 32.17 -32.01 -6.00
C SER A 50 31.02 -31.18 -5.48
N ALA A 51 30.76 -31.21 -4.15
CA ALA A 51 29.74 -30.38 -3.46
C ALA A 51 30.00 -28.88 -3.73
N SER A 52 31.27 -28.44 -3.72
CA SER A 52 31.61 -27.04 -3.96
C SER A 52 31.26 -26.59 -5.39
N ALA A 53 31.54 -27.42 -6.41
CA ALA A 53 31.19 -27.08 -7.80
C ALA A 53 29.67 -26.98 -7.99
N ARG A 54 28.90 -27.90 -7.36
CA ARG A 54 27.41 -27.87 -7.39
C ARG A 54 26.85 -26.63 -6.71
N MET A 55 27.39 -26.30 -5.54
CA MET A 55 26.97 -25.09 -4.81
C MET A 55 27.17 -23.82 -5.64
N ASN A 56 28.36 -23.66 -6.23
CA ASN A 56 28.66 -22.49 -7.06
C ASN A 56 27.84 -22.48 -8.38
N LEU A 57 27.59 -23.63 -8.99
CA LEU A 57 26.68 -23.74 -10.14
C LEU A 57 25.28 -23.29 -9.75
N GLY A 58 24.76 -23.73 -8.60
CA GLY A 58 23.47 -23.32 -8.09
C GLY A 58 23.36 -21.80 -7.89
N ILE A 59 24.40 -21.15 -7.34
CA ILE A 59 24.45 -19.68 -7.18
C ILE A 59 24.32 -18.97 -8.54
N VAL A 60 25.06 -19.43 -9.56
CA VAL A 60 24.99 -18.85 -10.90
C VAL A 60 23.63 -19.05 -11.55
N LEU A 61 23.01 -20.22 -11.41
CA LEU A 61 21.68 -20.52 -11.91
C LEU A 61 20.63 -19.64 -11.24
N GLN A 62 20.72 -19.46 -9.93
CA GLN A 62 19.84 -18.57 -9.16
C GLN A 62 19.98 -17.10 -9.61
N GLY A 63 21.21 -16.61 -9.79
CA GLY A 63 21.47 -15.26 -10.32
C GLY A 63 20.91 -15.04 -11.75
N ARG A 64 20.65 -16.11 -12.51
CA ARG A 64 19.98 -16.08 -13.83
C ARG A 64 18.46 -16.25 -13.76
N GLY A 65 17.91 -16.40 -12.55
CA GLY A 65 16.46 -16.60 -12.32
C GLY A 65 15.98 -18.05 -12.50
N ASP A 66 16.89 -19.04 -12.65
CA ASP A 66 16.53 -20.45 -12.71
C ASP A 66 16.58 -21.08 -11.31
N SER A 67 15.70 -20.62 -10.43
CA SER A 67 15.63 -21.04 -9.03
C SER A 67 15.30 -22.52 -8.85
N MET A 68 14.62 -23.14 -9.83
CA MET A 68 14.34 -24.59 -9.80
C MET A 68 15.62 -25.40 -10.04
N ALA A 69 16.40 -25.06 -11.06
CA ALA A 69 17.68 -25.73 -11.33
C ALA A 69 18.69 -25.45 -10.18
N ALA A 70 18.69 -24.24 -9.64
CA ALA A 70 19.51 -23.87 -8.48
C ALA A 70 19.19 -24.75 -7.26
N ALA A 71 17.91 -24.91 -6.91
CA ALA A 71 17.48 -25.77 -5.82
C ALA A 71 17.94 -27.22 -6.02
N ALA A 72 17.85 -27.74 -7.23
CA ALA A 72 18.32 -29.09 -7.54
C ALA A 72 19.83 -29.26 -7.32
N GLU A 73 20.66 -28.30 -7.76
CA GLU A 73 22.11 -28.37 -7.56
C GLU A 73 22.50 -28.14 -6.09
N HIS A 74 21.84 -27.23 -5.37
CA HIS A 74 22.05 -27.05 -3.93
C HIS A 74 21.63 -28.28 -3.13
N ALA A 75 20.51 -28.94 -3.47
CA ALA A 75 20.09 -30.19 -2.82
C ALA A 75 21.12 -31.32 -3.02
N ARG A 76 21.71 -31.42 -4.22
CA ARG A 76 22.82 -32.38 -4.47
C ARG A 76 24.08 -32.02 -3.68
N ALA A 77 24.41 -30.72 -3.56
CA ALA A 77 25.54 -30.27 -2.76
C ALA A 77 25.35 -30.63 -1.26
N VAL A 78 24.15 -30.43 -0.71
CA VAL A 78 23.78 -30.84 0.65
C VAL A 78 23.84 -32.36 0.84
N ALA A 79 23.41 -33.15 -0.17
CA ALA A 79 23.50 -34.60 -0.10
C ALA A 79 24.96 -35.12 -0.07
N LEU A 80 25.88 -34.41 -0.75
CA LEU A 80 27.31 -34.74 -0.78
C LEU A 80 28.05 -34.28 0.48
N ASP A 81 27.70 -33.10 1.00
CA ASP A 81 28.24 -32.58 2.27
C ASP A 81 27.12 -32.01 3.15
N PRO A 82 26.48 -32.86 3.96
CA PRO A 82 25.40 -32.44 4.88
C PRO A 82 25.87 -31.49 6.00
N SER A 83 27.19 -31.36 6.21
CA SER A 83 27.73 -30.47 7.24
C SER A 83 28.00 -29.04 6.75
N HIS A 84 27.78 -28.76 5.48
CA HIS A 84 28.13 -27.47 4.87
C HIS A 84 27.00 -26.44 5.07
N ALA A 85 27.12 -25.59 6.08
CA ALA A 85 26.09 -24.59 6.44
C ALA A 85 25.65 -23.69 5.28
N HIS A 86 26.59 -23.24 4.42
CA HIS A 86 26.22 -22.39 3.26
C HIS A 86 25.44 -23.14 2.19
N ALA A 87 25.63 -24.48 2.03
CA ALA A 87 24.82 -25.24 1.08
C ALA A 87 23.36 -25.30 1.51
N HIS A 88 23.10 -25.52 2.81
CA HIS A 88 21.75 -25.45 3.38
C HIS A 88 21.14 -24.06 3.26
N TYR A 89 21.93 -23.00 3.50
CA TYR A 89 21.49 -21.61 3.35
C TYR A 89 21.09 -21.31 1.90
N ASN A 90 21.91 -21.67 0.92
CA ASN A 90 21.62 -21.44 -0.50
C ASN A 90 20.41 -22.27 -0.98
N LEU A 91 20.27 -23.50 -0.50
CA LEU A 91 19.07 -24.31 -0.75
C LEU A 91 17.81 -23.63 -0.19
N GLY A 92 17.91 -23.08 1.03
CA GLY A 92 16.85 -22.28 1.63
C GLY A 92 16.49 -21.05 0.80
N LEU A 93 17.46 -20.31 0.27
CA LEU A 93 17.22 -19.16 -0.60
C LEU A 93 16.52 -19.56 -1.91
N ALA A 94 16.95 -20.64 -2.55
CA ALA A 94 16.31 -21.14 -3.76
C ALA A 94 14.84 -21.55 -3.51
N HIS A 95 14.54 -22.21 -2.38
CA HIS A 95 13.16 -22.51 -1.98
C HIS A 95 12.35 -21.24 -1.68
N LEU A 96 12.95 -20.24 -1.05
CA LEU A 96 12.32 -18.95 -0.77
C LEU A 96 11.86 -18.27 -2.07
N GLU A 97 12.71 -18.24 -3.09
CA GLU A 97 12.38 -17.69 -4.42
C GLU A 97 11.29 -18.50 -5.15
N LEU A 98 11.23 -19.81 -4.93
CA LEU A 98 10.18 -20.67 -5.45
C LEU A 98 8.84 -20.55 -4.69
N GLY A 99 8.81 -19.79 -3.57
CA GLY A 99 7.63 -19.68 -2.70
C GLY A 99 7.39 -20.92 -1.82
N ASP A 100 8.35 -21.86 -1.76
CA ASP A 100 8.30 -23.02 -0.87
C ASP A 100 8.89 -22.62 0.50
N TYR A 101 8.14 -21.82 1.23
CA TYR A 101 8.55 -21.26 2.52
C TYR A 101 8.84 -22.31 3.60
N PRO A 102 8.09 -23.44 3.70
CA PRO A 102 8.41 -24.50 4.66
C PRO A 102 9.77 -25.14 4.40
N SER A 103 10.10 -25.42 3.15
CA SER A 103 11.42 -25.98 2.78
C SER A 103 12.55 -24.96 3.00
N ALA A 104 12.28 -23.67 2.72
CA ALA A 104 13.20 -22.58 3.01
C ALA A 104 13.51 -22.48 4.52
N GLU A 105 12.47 -22.49 5.38
CA GLU A 105 12.63 -22.51 6.85
C GLU A 105 13.51 -23.68 7.31
N CYS A 106 13.27 -24.88 6.77
CA CYS A 106 14.07 -26.06 7.10
C CYS A 106 15.54 -25.88 6.74
N GLY A 107 15.83 -25.38 5.53
CA GLY A 107 17.18 -25.11 5.07
C GLY A 107 17.93 -24.09 5.93
N PHE A 108 17.26 -22.97 6.28
CA PHE A 108 17.87 -21.94 7.13
C PHE A 108 18.10 -22.41 8.57
N ARG A 109 17.16 -23.17 9.14
CA ARG A 109 17.36 -23.74 10.49
C ARG A 109 18.52 -24.72 10.54
N GLU A 110 18.71 -25.55 9.51
CA GLU A 110 19.83 -26.47 9.44
C GLU A 110 21.16 -25.73 9.25
N ALA A 111 21.18 -24.68 8.40
CA ALA A 111 22.34 -23.80 8.28
C ALA A 111 22.74 -23.17 9.63
N LEU A 112 21.77 -22.69 10.40
CA LEU A 112 21.95 -22.10 11.73
C LEU A 112 22.33 -23.14 12.80
N ARG A 113 21.85 -24.37 12.70
CA ARG A 113 22.29 -25.48 13.57
C ARG A 113 23.77 -25.80 13.38
N LEU A 114 24.22 -25.79 12.13
CA LEU A 114 25.62 -26.04 11.75
C LEU A 114 26.53 -24.84 12.05
N ARG A 115 26.03 -23.64 11.84
CA ARG A 115 26.75 -22.37 12.09
C ARG A 115 25.83 -21.37 12.79
N PRO A 116 25.78 -21.35 14.14
CA PRO A 116 24.92 -20.44 14.90
C PRO A 116 25.22 -18.96 14.67
N GLU A 117 26.47 -18.59 14.42
CA GLU A 117 26.91 -17.23 14.08
C GLU A 117 26.83 -16.99 12.57
N PHE A 118 25.57 -16.83 12.07
CA PHE A 118 25.29 -16.59 10.66
C PHE A 118 24.15 -15.56 10.51
N PRO A 119 24.45 -14.26 10.69
CA PRO A 119 23.43 -13.19 10.66
C PRO A 119 22.58 -13.18 9.39
N GLU A 120 23.16 -13.49 8.22
CA GLU A 120 22.43 -13.54 6.95
C GLU A 120 21.39 -14.66 6.94
N ALA A 121 21.70 -15.82 7.52
CA ALA A 121 20.74 -16.92 7.62
C ALA A 121 19.59 -16.61 8.59
N TRP A 122 19.85 -15.84 9.66
CA TRP A 122 18.82 -15.36 10.56
C TRP A 122 17.84 -14.40 9.85
N VAL A 123 18.33 -13.49 9.01
CA VAL A 123 17.48 -12.58 8.21
C VAL A 123 16.67 -13.39 7.20
N ALA A 124 17.27 -14.31 6.47
CA ALA A 124 16.56 -15.14 5.50
C ALA A 124 15.51 -16.07 6.17
N LEU A 125 15.80 -16.58 7.38
CA LEU A 125 14.81 -17.31 8.18
C LEU A 125 13.63 -16.41 8.53
N ALA A 126 13.87 -15.16 8.90
CA ALA A 126 12.82 -14.21 9.21
C ALA A 126 11.90 -13.96 7.99
N ASP A 127 12.47 -13.80 6.80
CA ASP A 127 11.70 -13.60 5.56
C ASP A 127 10.79 -14.82 5.26
N ALA A 128 11.31 -16.04 5.45
CA ALA A 128 10.52 -17.27 5.29
C ALA A 128 9.39 -17.36 6.34
N LEU A 129 9.68 -17.04 7.59
CA LEU A 129 8.71 -17.07 8.69
C LEU A 129 7.61 -16.01 8.52
N GLU A 130 7.98 -14.81 8.08
CA GLU A 130 7.00 -13.75 7.80
C GLU A 130 6.07 -14.16 6.65
N SER A 131 6.60 -14.79 5.60
CA SER A 131 5.82 -15.25 4.45
C SER A 131 4.75 -16.30 4.80
N ILE A 132 4.95 -17.06 5.89
CA ILE A 132 3.95 -18.01 6.43
C ILE A 132 3.15 -17.43 7.61
N GLY A 133 3.28 -16.11 7.88
CA GLY A 133 2.50 -15.41 8.91
C GLY A 133 2.98 -15.64 10.35
N ARG A 134 4.20 -16.17 10.55
CA ARG A 134 4.81 -16.37 11.88
C ARG A 134 5.62 -15.14 12.31
N ASP A 135 4.96 -13.99 12.34
CA ASP A 135 5.58 -12.68 12.56
C ASP A 135 6.38 -12.58 13.87
N GLY A 136 5.93 -13.24 14.94
CA GLY A 136 6.65 -13.24 16.22
C GLY A 136 7.99 -13.98 16.16
N ASP A 137 8.02 -15.12 15.46
CA ASP A 137 9.24 -15.91 15.27
C ASP A 137 10.20 -15.21 14.29
N ALA A 138 9.65 -14.55 13.26
CA ALA A 138 10.43 -13.73 12.33
C ALA A 138 11.14 -12.58 13.06
N LEU A 139 10.43 -11.89 13.97
CA LEU A 139 11.04 -10.83 14.77
C LEU A 139 12.17 -11.38 15.66
N ALA A 140 11.98 -12.53 16.30
CA ALA A 140 13.01 -13.16 17.12
C ALA A 140 14.27 -13.53 16.30
N ALA A 141 14.08 -13.96 15.05
CA ALA A 141 15.19 -14.24 14.13
C ALA A 141 15.95 -12.97 13.77
N LEU A 142 15.25 -11.86 13.43
CA LEU A 142 15.88 -10.57 13.16
C LEU A 142 16.64 -10.01 14.37
N GLU A 143 16.08 -10.14 15.58
CA GLU A 143 16.77 -9.76 16.82
C GLU A 143 18.04 -10.59 17.04
N SER A 144 18.04 -11.88 16.68
CA SER A 144 19.24 -12.73 16.73
C SER A 144 20.32 -12.26 15.76
N ALA A 145 19.93 -11.85 14.53
CA ALA A 145 20.84 -11.26 13.55
C ALA A 145 21.47 -9.95 14.06
N ILE A 146 20.64 -9.08 14.66
CA ILE A 146 21.08 -7.78 15.20
C ILE A 146 21.98 -7.99 16.43
N ALA A 147 21.68 -8.96 17.30
CA ALA A 147 22.52 -9.26 18.45
C ALA A 147 23.94 -9.69 18.03
N GLN A 148 24.06 -10.45 16.94
CA GLN A 148 25.35 -10.89 16.38
C GLN A 148 26.07 -9.76 15.63
N ARG A 149 25.31 -8.91 14.91
CA ARG A 149 25.84 -7.77 14.15
C ARG A 149 25.00 -6.52 14.41
N PRO A 150 25.31 -5.73 15.45
CA PRO A 150 24.49 -4.57 15.86
C PRO A 150 24.25 -3.53 14.77
N ASN A 151 25.17 -3.40 13.79
CA ASN A 151 25.05 -2.47 12.66
C ASN A 151 24.55 -3.15 11.38
N TYR A 152 23.86 -4.27 11.47
CA TYR A 152 23.27 -4.94 10.31
C TYR A 152 22.01 -4.21 9.86
N VAL A 153 22.18 -3.20 9.02
CA VAL A 153 21.11 -2.28 8.61
C VAL A 153 19.92 -3.01 7.97
N GLY A 154 20.16 -4.04 7.15
CA GLY A 154 19.09 -4.85 6.57
C GLY A 154 18.21 -5.50 7.64
N ALA A 155 18.80 -6.10 8.68
CA ALA A 155 18.05 -6.68 9.79
C ALA A 155 17.32 -5.61 10.61
N MET A 156 17.96 -4.46 10.86
CA MET A 156 17.32 -3.33 11.58
C MET A 156 16.12 -2.78 10.81
N PHE A 157 16.23 -2.64 9.50
CA PHE A 157 15.16 -2.17 8.63
C PHE A 157 13.99 -3.16 8.63
N ASN A 158 14.24 -4.45 8.37
CA ASN A 158 13.21 -5.48 8.36
C ASN A 158 12.52 -5.60 9.74
N ALA A 159 13.30 -5.55 10.84
CA ALA A 159 12.74 -5.54 12.19
C ALA A 159 11.84 -4.31 12.42
N GLY A 160 12.23 -3.12 11.95
CA GLY A 160 11.42 -1.91 12.03
C GLY A 160 10.09 -2.04 11.29
N ILE A 161 10.11 -2.59 10.08
CA ILE A 161 8.88 -2.83 9.28
C ILE A 161 7.99 -3.87 9.97
N LEU A 162 8.57 -4.96 10.46
CA LEU A 162 7.82 -6.03 11.12
C LEU A 162 7.22 -5.57 12.46
N LEU A 163 7.97 -4.80 13.24
CA LEU A 163 7.46 -4.17 14.48
C LEU A 163 6.29 -3.23 14.20
N ARG A 164 6.36 -2.44 13.10
CA ARG A 164 5.25 -1.60 12.64
C ARG A 164 4.01 -2.44 12.30
N LYS A 165 4.18 -3.55 11.56
CA LYS A 165 3.11 -4.52 11.24
C LYS A 165 2.46 -5.10 12.50
N LEU A 166 3.26 -5.39 13.52
CA LEU A 166 2.83 -5.87 14.83
C LEU A 166 2.23 -4.79 15.75
N GLY A 167 2.22 -3.51 15.32
CA GLY A 167 1.72 -2.39 16.11
C GLY A 167 2.65 -1.94 17.25
N ARG A 168 3.91 -2.42 17.30
CA ARG A 168 4.93 -2.07 18.30
C ARG A 168 5.71 -0.84 17.83
N LEU A 169 5.00 0.29 17.69
CA LEU A 169 5.49 1.47 16.95
C LEU A 169 6.69 2.15 17.62
N ASP A 170 6.73 2.21 18.96
CA ASP A 170 7.84 2.86 19.67
C ASP A 170 9.15 2.07 19.50
N GLU A 171 9.06 0.74 19.47
CA GLU A 171 10.22 -0.12 19.22
C GLU A 171 10.67 -0.04 17.75
N ALA A 172 9.71 0.03 16.83
CA ALA A 172 9.97 0.24 15.41
C ALA A 172 10.71 1.58 15.18
N GLU A 173 10.25 2.67 15.81
CA GLU A 173 10.90 3.97 15.77
C GLU A 173 12.34 3.89 16.31
N ALA A 174 12.54 3.29 17.48
CA ALA A 174 13.87 3.15 18.08
C ALA A 174 14.82 2.37 17.16
N ARG A 175 14.31 1.32 16.51
CA ARG A 175 15.11 0.47 15.62
C ARG A 175 15.58 1.23 14.37
N LEU A 176 14.68 1.98 13.71
CA LEU A 176 15.01 2.72 12.48
C LEU A 176 15.88 3.97 12.76
N ARG A 177 15.70 4.62 13.91
CA ARG A 177 16.60 5.73 14.34
C ARG A 177 18.04 5.28 14.58
N GLY A 178 18.26 3.99 14.83
CA GLY A 178 19.60 3.41 14.97
C GLY A 178 20.37 3.23 13.65
N VAL A 179 19.73 3.42 12.50
CA VAL A 179 20.39 3.27 11.20
C VAL A 179 21.39 4.42 10.99
N PRO A 180 22.69 4.14 10.69
CA PRO A 180 23.70 5.18 10.51
C PRO A 180 23.40 6.10 9.32
N GLU A 181 23.61 7.40 9.50
CA GLU A 181 23.32 8.43 8.50
C GLU A 181 24.11 8.28 7.19
N ASN A 182 25.31 7.74 7.26
CA ASN A 182 26.18 7.52 6.11
C ASN A 182 25.88 6.19 5.37
N HIS A 183 24.93 5.39 5.84
CA HIS A 183 24.58 4.13 5.18
C HIS A 183 23.72 4.37 3.94
N PRO A 184 23.92 3.64 2.81
CA PRO A 184 23.11 3.78 1.59
C PRO A 184 21.60 3.65 1.84
N GLU A 185 21.18 2.74 2.75
CA GLU A 185 19.78 2.51 3.10
C GLU A 185 19.17 3.53 4.07
N TYR A 186 19.93 4.54 4.48
CA TYR A 186 19.42 5.53 5.45
C TYR A 186 18.15 6.22 5.00
N SER A 187 18.04 6.61 3.72
CA SER A 187 16.86 7.26 3.18
C SER A 187 15.63 6.34 3.20
N ASN A 188 15.80 5.05 2.91
CA ASN A 188 14.72 4.05 2.99
C ASN A 188 14.26 3.86 4.45
N ALA A 189 15.23 3.77 5.39
CA ALA A 189 14.94 3.67 6.81
C ALA A 189 14.19 4.91 7.34
N MET A 190 14.58 6.11 6.92
CA MET A 190 13.91 7.35 7.31
C MET A 190 12.51 7.48 6.69
N THR A 191 12.31 6.99 5.46
CA THR A 191 10.97 6.91 4.85
C THR A 191 10.06 5.97 5.65
N ALA A 192 10.56 4.81 6.06
CA ALA A 192 9.83 3.89 6.93
C ALA A 192 9.56 4.50 8.33
N LEU A 193 10.53 5.23 8.89
CA LEU A 193 10.37 5.97 10.14
C LEU A 193 9.26 7.03 10.03
N ALA A 194 9.20 7.79 8.94
CA ALA A 194 8.13 8.76 8.73
C ALA A 194 6.75 8.09 8.70
N ALA A 195 6.63 6.91 8.09
CA ALA A 195 5.39 6.13 8.11
C ALA A 195 5.01 5.67 9.53
N ILE A 196 5.98 5.28 10.36
CA ILE A 196 5.75 4.92 11.78
C ILE A 196 5.28 6.14 12.57
N LEU A 197 5.94 7.28 12.42
CA LEU A 197 5.56 8.54 13.09
C LEU A 197 4.15 8.98 12.68
N ARG A 198 3.80 8.82 11.41
CA ARG A 198 2.43 9.04 10.92
C ARG A 198 1.44 8.11 11.60
N ASP A 199 1.75 6.82 11.70
CA ASP A 199 0.89 5.82 12.36
C ASP A 199 0.75 6.10 13.87
N GLN A 200 1.74 6.76 14.51
CA GLN A 200 1.66 7.28 15.89
C GLN A 200 0.88 8.61 16.00
N GLY A 201 0.40 9.20 14.89
CA GLY A 201 -0.25 10.51 14.85
C GLY A 201 0.71 11.70 14.98
N ARG A 202 2.02 11.48 14.87
CA ARG A 202 3.09 12.50 14.94
C ARG A 202 3.37 13.06 13.53
N ILE A 203 2.35 13.69 12.95
CA ILE A 203 2.37 14.13 11.55
C ILE A 203 3.48 15.17 11.29
N CYS A 204 3.68 16.14 12.19
CA CYS A 204 4.73 17.16 12.02
C CYS A 204 6.13 16.54 11.97
N ASP A 205 6.40 15.56 12.84
CA ASP A 205 7.69 14.85 12.86
C ASP A 205 7.89 14.03 11.57
N ALA A 206 6.84 13.36 11.13
CA ALA A 206 6.86 12.59 9.88
C ALA A 206 7.13 13.49 8.65
N VAL A 207 6.50 14.67 8.57
CA VAL A 207 6.73 15.66 7.51
C VAL A 207 8.18 16.17 7.55
N ALA A 208 8.72 16.47 8.74
CA ALA A 208 10.10 16.92 8.88
C ALA A 208 11.11 15.87 8.39
N ILE A 209 10.89 14.59 8.75
CA ILE A 209 11.72 13.48 8.27
C ILE A 209 11.63 13.35 6.75
N MET A 210 10.44 13.44 6.17
CA MET A 210 10.27 13.34 4.71
C MET A 210 10.94 14.51 3.98
N GLY A 211 10.88 15.74 4.53
CA GLY A 211 11.62 16.88 3.99
C GLY A 211 13.13 16.58 3.91
N MET A 212 13.71 16.08 4.99
CA MET A 212 15.13 15.68 5.03
C MET A 212 15.46 14.57 4.02
N VAL A 213 14.59 13.58 3.84
CA VAL A 213 14.78 12.52 2.84
C VAL A 213 14.72 13.07 1.42
N MET A 214 13.82 14.03 1.14
CA MET A 214 13.72 14.70 -0.16
C MET A 214 14.96 15.53 -0.49
N ASP A 215 15.53 16.23 0.49
CA ASP A 215 16.77 17.01 0.30
C ASP A 215 17.96 16.10 -0.07
N ARG A 216 17.99 14.90 0.49
CA ARG A 216 19.02 13.89 0.16
C ARG A 216 18.80 13.18 -1.18
N ASN A 217 17.55 13.07 -1.61
CA ASN A 217 17.14 12.37 -2.82
C ASN A 217 16.29 13.28 -3.72
N PRO A 218 16.84 14.40 -4.20
CA PRO A 218 16.06 15.43 -4.90
C PRO A 218 15.44 14.93 -6.20
N ASP A 219 15.97 13.81 -6.74
CA ASP A 219 15.50 13.20 -7.99
C ASP A 219 14.57 12.00 -7.75
N SER A 220 14.19 11.66 -6.52
CA SER A 220 13.29 10.55 -6.25
C SER A 220 11.85 11.02 -6.09
N ALA A 221 10.93 10.46 -6.89
CA ALA A 221 9.50 10.78 -6.78
C ALA A 221 8.83 10.10 -5.57
N ILE A 222 9.40 8.99 -5.06
CA ILE A 222 8.82 8.23 -3.95
C ILE A 222 8.77 9.07 -2.66
N PRO A 223 9.87 9.68 -2.18
CA PRO A 223 9.82 10.56 -1.03
C PRO A 223 8.88 11.75 -1.21
N MET A 224 8.80 12.31 -2.41
CA MET A 224 7.90 13.42 -2.73
C MET A 224 6.44 13.02 -2.56
N SER A 225 6.05 11.83 -3.04
CA SER A 225 4.69 11.31 -2.89
C SER A 225 4.35 11.00 -1.43
N GLU A 226 5.25 10.37 -0.69
CA GLU A 226 5.06 10.10 0.75
C GLU A 226 4.97 11.39 1.58
N TYR A 227 5.72 12.43 1.19
CA TYR A 227 5.62 13.77 1.79
C TYR A 227 4.21 14.34 1.61
N LEU A 228 3.69 14.39 0.37
CA LEU A 228 2.33 14.87 0.09
C LEU A 228 1.26 14.05 0.78
N PHE A 229 1.40 12.72 0.75
CA PHE A 229 0.47 11.82 1.44
C PHE A 229 0.43 12.12 2.95
N THR A 230 1.60 12.34 3.55
CA THR A 230 1.72 12.68 4.99
C THR A 230 1.14 14.06 5.30
N LEU A 231 1.37 15.06 4.44
CA LEU A 231 0.80 16.41 4.57
C LEU A 231 -0.73 16.41 4.55
N GLY A 232 -1.36 15.47 3.82
CA GLY A 232 -2.82 15.32 3.77
C GLY A 232 -3.46 15.12 5.15
N PHE A 233 -2.72 14.58 6.13
CA PHE A 233 -3.19 14.38 7.51
C PHE A 233 -2.98 15.61 8.40
N SER A 234 -2.24 16.63 7.94
CA SER A 234 -1.93 17.81 8.74
C SER A 234 -3.13 18.76 8.85
N ASP A 235 -3.48 19.15 10.07
CA ASP A 235 -4.47 20.18 10.38
C ASP A 235 -3.87 21.60 10.47
N ARG A 236 -2.56 21.75 10.18
CA ARG A 236 -1.83 23.01 10.29
C ARG A 236 -1.73 23.79 8.99
N LEU A 237 -2.09 23.18 7.85
CA LEU A 237 -2.03 23.83 6.54
C LEU A 237 -3.44 24.27 6.11
N SER A 238 -3.56 25.40 5.43
CA SER A 238 -4.77 25.75 4.69
C SER A 238 -4.91 24.84 3.45
N ALA A 239 -6.07 24.85 2.78
CA ALA A 239 -6.28 24.11 1.54
C ALA A 239 -5.34 24.62 0.43
N GLU A 240 -5.16 25.94 0.33
CA GLU A 240 -4.29 26.61 -0.64
C GLU A 240 -2.81 26.30 -0.39
N ALA A 241 -2.38 26.30 0.88
CA ALA A 241 -1.00 25.95 1.24
C ALA A 241 -0.70 24.49 0.89
N LEU A 242 -1.63 23.56 1.16
CA LEU A 242 -1.48 22.17 0.76
C LEU A 242 -1.45 22.03 -0.76
N PHE A 243 -2.28 22.77 -1.50
CA PHE A 243 -2.27 22.74 -2.96
C PHE A 243 -0.96 23.31 -3.54
N ALA A 244 -0.38 24.33 -2.93
CA ALA A 244 0.94 24.84 -3.33
C ALA A 244 2.04 23.77 -3.21
N GLU A 245 1.97 22.91 -2.19
CA GLU A 245 2.88 21.75 -2.05
C GLU A 245 2.66 20.71 -3.17
N HIS A 246 1.41 20.48 -3.58
CA HIS A 246 1.12 19.61 -4.74
C HIS A 246 1.70 20.18 -6.02
N LEU A 247 1.52 21.48 -6.30
CA LEU A 247 2.09 22.15 -7.47
C LEU A 247 3.61 22.06 -7.50
N TRP A 248 4.25 22.37 -6.36
CA TRP A 248 5.70 22.31 -6.24
C TRP A 248 6.24 20.89 -6.52
N THR A 249 5.60 19.90 -5.92
CA THR A 249 5.96 18.48 -6.10
C THR A 249 5.70 18.02 -7.53
N GLY A 250 4.55 18.36 -8.09
CA GLY A 250 4.16 18.03 -9.47
C GLY A 250 5.16 18.57 -10.49
N CYS A 251 5.56 19.84 -10.38
CA CYS A 251 6.58 20.44 -11.23
C CYS A 251 7.92 19.67 -11.20
N ARG A 252 8.36 19.22 -10.02
CA ARG A 252 9.59 18.45 -9.87
C ARG A 252 9.48 17.05 -10.48
N ILE A 253 8.33 16.39 -10.32
CA ILE A 253 8.08 15.08 -10.92
C ILE A 253 8.04 15.21 -12.46
N GLU A 254 7.36 16.23 -13.00
CA GLU A 254 7.28 16.46 -14.46
C GLU A 254 8.63 16.79 -15.08
N ALA A 255 9.50 17.50 -14.37
CA ALA A 255 10.85 17.81 -14.84
C ALA A 255 11.65 16.53 -15.20
N ARG A 256 11.41 15.42 -14.51
CA ARG A 256 12.07 14.12 -14.74
C ARG A 256 11.67 13.47 -16.06
N THR A 257 10.49 13.81 -16.59
CA THR A 257 9.93 13.27 -17.82
C THR A 257 9.99 14.26 -18.97
N SER A 258 10.75 15.34 -18.82
CA SER A 258 10.85 16.43 -19.82
C SER A 258 11.38 15.96 -21.18
N SER A 259 12.17 14.89 -21.22
CA SER A 259 12.69 14.26 -22.45
C SER A 259 11.72 13.22 -23.04
N TRP A 260 10.68 12.78 -22.30
CA TRP A 260 9.75 11.79 -22.81
C TRP A 260 8.84 12.42 -23.85
N ARG A 261 8.67 11.74 -24.97
CA ARG A 261 7.80 12.18 -26.07
C ARG A 261 6.87 11.03 -26.42
N ALA A 262 5.65 11.08 -25.90
CA ALA A 262 4.60 10.15 -26.29
C ALA A 262 4.03 10.57 -27.66
N ALA A 263 3.99 9.64 -28.60
CA ALA A 263 3.26 9.79 -29.84
C ALA A 263 2.07 8.83 -29.81
N PHE A 264 0.86 9.37 -29.74
CA PHE A 264 -0.35 8.57 -29.70
C PHE A 264 -0.77 8.17 -31.11
N VAL A 265 -0.97 6.86 -31.30
CA VAL A 265 -1.47 6.27 -32.54
C VAL A 265 -2.97 5.90 -32.44
N ASN A 266 -3.60 6.33 -31.36
CA ASN A 266 -5.00 6.11 -31.07
C ASN A 266 -5.88 6.81 -32.11
N THR A 267 -6.81 6.07 -32.72
CA THR A 267 -7.72 6.63 -33.71
C THR A 267 -8.75 7.53 -33.04
N PRO A 268 -8.87 8.81 -33.41
CA PRO A 268 -9.81 9.76 -32.80
C PRO A 268 -11.25 9.55 -33.34
N GLN A 269 -11.80 8.38 -33.11
CA GLN A 269 -13.17 8.01 -33.45
C GLN A 269 -13.99 7.93 -32.16
N SER A 270 -15.04 8.73 -32.07
CA SER A 270 -15.78 8.99 -30.84
C SER A 270 -16.49 7.77 -30.26
N ASP A 271 -17.07 6.91 -31.10
CA ASP A 271 -17.98 5.85 -30.67
C ASP A 271 -17.39 4.43 -30.68
N ARG A 272 -16.09 4.30 -30.96
CA ARG A 272 -15.42 3.01 -30.94
C ARG A 272 -15.29 2.42 -29.54
N LEU A 273 -14.96 1.15 -29.46
CA LEU A 273 -14.51 0.49 -28.23
C LEU A 273 -13.31 1.23 -27.65
N LEU A 274 -13.34 1.55 -26.33
CA LEU A 274 -12.25 2.21 -25.63
C LEU A 274 -11.40 1.22 -24.85
N ASN A 275 -10.08 1.34 -24.97
CA ASN A 275 -9.13 0.69 -24.08
C ASN A 275 -8.95 1.54 -22.82
N ILE A 276 -9.48 1.08 -21.69
CA ILE A 276 -9.34 1.75 -20.39
C ILE A 276 -8.26 1.04 -19.60
N GLY A 277 -7.20 1.76 -19.25
CA GLY A 277 -6.12 1.27 -18.40
C GLY A 277 -6.32 1.70 -16.96
N TYR A 278 -6.33 0.78 -16.01
CA TYR A 278 -6.29 1.05 -14.58
C TYR A 278 -4.89 0.79 -14.03
N LEU A 279 -4.24 1.82 -13.47
CA LEU A 279 -2.92 1.73 -12.85
C LEU A 279 -3.06 1.75 -11.33
N SER A 280 -2.60 0.70 -10.65
CA SER A 280 -2.70 0.62 -9.18
C SER A 280 -1.66 -0.29 -8.55
N GLY A 281 -1.22 0.07 -7.33
CA GLY A 281 -0.51 -0.80 -6.41
C GLY A 281 -1.42 -1.52 -5.41
N ASP A 282 -2.74 -1.35 -5.52
CA ASP A 282 -3.70 -1.79 -4.51
C ASP A 282 -4.77 -2.76 -5.06
N PHE A 283 -4.45 -3.50 -6.13
CA PHE A 283 -5.26 -4.63 -6.61
C PHE A 283 -5.10 -5.86 -5.71
N ARG A 284 -5.46 -5.70 -4.44
CA ARG A 284 -5.36 -6.68 -3.36
C ARG A 284 -6.38 -6.37 -2.28
N GLY A 285 -6.40 -7.10 -1.17
CA GLY A 285 -7.22 -6.78 0.01
C GLY A 285 -6.85 -5.42 0.61
N HIS A 286 -7.40 -4.36 0.02
CA HIS A 286 -7.14 -2.96 0.33
C HIS A 286 -8.42 -2.13 0.22
N SER A 287 -8.45 -0.94 0.85
CA SER A 287 -9.59 -0.01 0.77
C SER A 287 -9.98 0.36 -0.67
N VAL A 288 -9.04 0.46 -1.60
CA VAL A 288 -9.31 0.74 -3.02
C VAL A 288 -10.12 -0.39 -3.65
N ALA A 289 -9.83 -1.66 -3.30
CA ALA A 289 -10.50 -2.81 -3.89
C ALA A 289 -12.00 -2.84 -3.60
N VAL A 290 -12.44 -2.44 -2.39
CA VAL A 290 -13.87 -2.43 -2.03
C VAL A 290 -14.69 -1.43 -2.85
N PHE A 291 -14.03 -0.52 -3.57
CA PHE A 291 -14.65 0.48 -4.44
C PHE A 291 -14.38 0.25 -5.93
N THR A 292 -13.54 -0.71 -6.31
CA THR A 292 -13.10 -0.87 -7.70
C THR A 292 -13.22 -2.29 -8.24
N GLU A 293 -13.24 -3.34 -7.39
CA GLU A 293 -13.32 -4.73 -7.84
C GLU A 293 -14.49 -4.98 -8.78
N PHE A 294 -15.68 -4.50 -8.41
CA PHE A 294 -16.90 -4.67 -9.20
C PHE A 294 -16.83 -4.03 -10.59
N LEU A 295 -16.05 -2.96 -10.79
CA LEU A 295 -15.91 -2.30 -12.09
C LEU A 295 -15.35 -3.23 -13.15
N PHE A 296 -14.37 -4.05 -12.76
CA PHE A 296 -13.75 -5.03 -13.65
C PHE A 296 -14.74 -6.08 -14.14
N GLU A 297 -15.81 -6.33 -13.38
CA GLU A 297 -16.90 -7.24 -13.75
C GLU A 297 -18.03 -6.53 -14.51
N ARG A 298 -18.36 -5.28 -14.14
CA ARG A 298 -19.56 -4.55 -14.58
C ARG A 298 -19.37 -3.72 -15.83
N HIS A 299 -18.14 -3.44 -16.26
CA HIS A 299 -17.89 -2.71 -17.50
C HIS A 299 -18.53 -3.41 -18.70
N ARG A 300 -19.15 -2.61 -19.56
CA ARG A 300 -19.78 -3.07 -20.80
C ARG A 300 -18.70 -3.44 -21.83
N ARG A 301 -18.48 -4.73 -22.05
CA ARG A 301 -17.44 -5.25 -22.96
C ARG A 301 -17.65 -4.92 -24.43
N ASP A 302 -18.85 -4.48 -24.82
CA ASP A 302 -19.14 -3.91 -26.13
C ASP A 302 -18.68 -2.46 -26.29
N ARG A 303 -18.32 -1.78 -25.17
CA ARG A 303 -17.90 -0.36 -25.14
C ARG A 303 -16.51 -0.13 -24.55
N VAL A 304 -16.09 -0.99 -23.63
CA VAL A 304 -14.86 -0.83 -22.85
C VAL A 304 -14.10 -2.14 -22.82
N ARG A 305 -12.81 -2.09 -23.11
CA ARG A 305 -11.84 -3.14 -22.85
C ARG A 305 -11.00 -2.74 -21.66
N VAL A 306 -10.95 -3.58 -20.63
CA VAL A 306 -10.31 -3.29 -19.35
C VAL A 306 -8.89 -3.83 -19.33
N HIS A 307 -7.92 -2.94 -19.19
CA HIS A 307 -6.52 -3.26 -18.98
C HIS A 307 -6.14 -2.91 -17.53
N ALA A 308 -5.44 -3.80 -16.85
CA ALA A 308 -4.90 -3.57 -15.51
C ALA A 308 -3.37 -3.56 -15.53
N TYR A 309 -2.77 -2.52 -14.95
CA TYR A 309 -1.34 -2.39 -14.71
C TYR A 309 -1.10 -2.44 -13.21
N SER A 310 -0.67 -3.61 -12.72
CA SER A 310 -0.54 -3.86 -11.28
C SER A 310 0.89 -3.68 -10.81
N SER A 311 1.10 -2.73 -9.91
CA SER A 311 2.32 -2.59 -9.10
C SER A 311 2.16 -3.16 -7.68
N THR A 312 1.14 -4.00 -7.44
CA THR A 312 0.78 -4.56 -6.14
C THR A 312 1.94 -5.37 -5.55
N PRO A 313 2.53 -4.96 -4.41
CA PRO A 313 3.74 -5.61 -3.89
C PRO A 313 3.50 -7.04 -3.40
N ASN A 314 2.36 -7.31 -2.80
CA ASN A 314 1.98 -8.60 -2.22
C ASN A 314 0.61 -9.02 -2.76
N PRO A 315 0.55 -9.77 -3.87
CA PRO A 315 -0.70 -10.31 -4.42
C PRO A 315 -1.37 -11.28 -3.44
N ASP A 316 -2.70 -11.28 -3.44
CA ASP A 316 -3.54 -12.13 -2.58
C ASP A 316 -4.77 -12.68 -3.35
N ALA A 317 -5.71 -13.27 -2.63
CA ALA A 317 -6.94 -13.81 -3.23
C ALA A 317 -7.77 -12.72 -3.96
N MET A 318 -7.76 -11.48 -3.48
CA MET A 318 -8.43 -10.35 -4.15
C MET A 318 -7.73 -10.01 -5.47
N THR A 319 -6.41 -10.12 -5.53
CA THR A 319 -5.63 -9.95 -6.77
C THR A 319 -6.07 -10.96 -7.84
N ALA A 320 -6.34 -12.21 -7.44
CA ALA A 320 -6.84 -13.24 -8.36
C ALA A 320 -8.20 -12.87 -8.96
N ASN A 321 -9.09 -12.22 -8.20
CA ASN A 321 -10.37 -11.74 -8.71
C ASN A 321 -10.18 -10.66 -9.79
N PHE A 322 -9.29 -9.70 -9.56
CA PHE A 322 -8.97 -8.66 -10.56
C PHE A 322 -8.38 -9.26 -11.83
N ILE A 323 -7.46 -10.24 -11.70
CA ILE A 323 -6.88 -10.97 -12.85
C ILE A 323 -7.96 -11.66 -13.68
N ALA A 324 -8.90 -12.35 -13.01
CA ALA A 324 -9.97 -13.09 -13.67
C ALA A 324 -10.97 -12.16 -14.40
N ALA A 325 -11.15 -10.94 -13.90
CA ALA A 325 -12.12 -9.99 -14.43
C ALA A 325 -11.54 -8.98 -15.45
N ALA A 326 -10.21 -8.83 -15.54
CA ALA A 326 -9.56 -7.96 -16.52
C ALA A 326 -9.49 -8.64 -17.92
N ASP A 327 -9.64 -7.84 -18.99
CA ASP A 327 -9.40 -8.34 -20.36
C ASP A 327 -7.90 -8.48 -20.64
N VAL A 328 -7.08 -7.62 -20.04
CA VAL A 328 -5.63 -7.66 -20.10
C VAL A 328 -5.06 -7.34 -18.71
N TRP A 329 -4.21 -8.21 -18.21
CA TRP A 329 -3.48 -8.01 -16.96
C TRP A 329 -1.98 -7.91 -17.22
N ARG A 330 -1.36 -6.85 -16.70
CA ARG A 330 0.09 -6.67 -16.72
C ARG A 330 0.61 -6.49 -15.30
N ASP A 331 1.46 -7.41 -14.87
CA ASP A 331 2.27 -7.24 -13.67
C ASP A 331 3.46 -6.34 -13.99
N VAL A 332 3.47 -5.15 -13.41
CA VAL A 332 4.50 -4.13 -13.65
C VAL A 332 5.39 -3.91 -12.42
N ARG A 333 5.37 -4.85 -11.46
CA ARG A 333 6.28 -4.82 -10.30
C ARG A 333 7.72 -4.89 -10.77
N GLY A 334 8.60 -4.13 -10.11
CA GLY A 334 10.02 -4.10 -10.45
C GLY A 334 10.37 -3.44 -11.78
N GLN A 335 9.37 -3.09 -12.61
CA GLN A 335 9.63 -2.37 -13.86
C GLN A 335 9.87 -0.88 -13.60
N THR A 336 10.73 -0.27 -14.42
CA THR A 336 10.94 1.19 -14.40
C THR A 336 9.71 1.93 -14.90
N ASP A 337 9.52 3.19 -14.46
CA ASP A 337 8.36 3.98 -14.88
C ASP A 337 8.30 4.19 -16.40
N ILE A 338 9.45 4.30 -17.06
CA ILE A 338 9.50 4.39 -18.54
C ILE A 338 9.06 3.09 -19.21
N ALA A 339 9.40 1.93 -18.65
CA ALA A 339 8.95 0.64 -19.18
C ALA A 339 7.43 0.49 -19.03
N VAL A 340 6.87 0.91 -17.88
CA VAL A 340 5.42 0.91 -17.66
C VAL A 340 4.71 1.87 -18.61
N ALA A 341 5.23 3.08 -18.80
CA ALA A 341 4.67 4.04 -19.74
C ALA A 341 4.67 3.51 -21.19
N ASN A 342 5.76 2.84 -21.60
CA ASN A 342 5.85 2.22 -22.92
C ASN A 342 4.84 1.06 -23.08
N ALA A 343 4.66 0.21 -22.08
CA ALA A 343 3.66 -0.85 -22.12
C ALA A 343 2.22 -0.30 -22.28
N ILE A 344 1.91 0.82 -21.63
CA ILE A 344 0.62 1.51 -21.76
C ILE A 344 0.43 2.06 -23.18
N LEU A 345 1.48 2.66 -23.76
CA LEU A 345 1.48 3.15 -25.15
C LEU A 345 1.33 2.00 -26.16
N GLU A 346 2.04 0.88 -25.98
CA GLU A 346 1.96 -0.31 -26.83
C GLU A 346 0.57 -0.93 -26.83
N ASP A 347 -0.11 -0.94 -25.68
CA ASP A 347 -1.50 -1.41 -25.54
C ASP A 347 -2.51 -0.41 -26.11
N ARG A 348 -2.07 0.76 -26.58
CA ARG A 348 -2.92 1.81 -27.12
C ARG A 348 -4.06 2.18 -26.17
N ILE A 349 -3.72 2.39 -24.90
CA ILE A 349 -4.69 2.83 -23.91
C ILE A 349 -5.22 4.21 -24.31
N ASP A 350 -6.54 4.35 -24.31
CA ASP A 350 -7.23 5.61 -24.66
C ASP A 350 -7.35 6.52 -23.44
N ILE A 351 -7.75 5.91 -22.33
CA ILE A 351 -7.91 6.59 -21.04
C ILE A 351 -7.17 5.77 -19.98
N LEU A 352 -6.20 6.41 -19.34
CA LEU A 352 -5.50 5.86 -18.18
C LEU A 352 -6.11 6.43 -16.91
N VAL A 353 -6.58 5.55 -16.02
CA VAL A 353 -7.12 5.90 -14.70
C VAL A 353 -6.12 5.46 -13.64
N ASP A 354 -5.53 6.42 -12.98
CA ASP A 354 -4.68 6.19 -11.82
C ASP A 354 -5.53 6.04 -10.55
N LEU A 355 -5.37 4.92 -9.85
CA LEU A 355 -6.10 4.61 -8.62
C LEU A 355 -5.26 4.79 -7.35
N SER A 356 -4.01 5.23 -7.47
CA SER A 356 -3.08 5.31 -6.34
C SER A 356 -2.66 6.74 -6.00
N GLY A 357 -2.47 7.62 -7.01
CA GLY A 357 -1.98 8.99 -6.80
C GLY A 357 -0.66 9.01 -6.02
N HIS A 358 -0.63 9.76 -4.93
CA HIS A 358 0.54 9.89 -4.05
C HIS A 358 0.57 8.89 -2.89
N THR A 359 -0.15 7.78 -2.96
CA THR A 359 0.02 6.68 -1.99
C THR A 359 1.32 5.91 -2.25
N SER A 360 1.76 5.10 -1.29
CA SER A 360 3.06 4.41 -1.32
C SER A 360 3.31 3.52 -2.55
N SER A 361 2.26 3.06 -3.22
CA SER A 361 2.35 2.23 -4.43
C SER A 361 2.01 3.00 -5.72
N GLY A 362 1.85 4.32 -5.64
CA GLY A 362 1.57 5.19 -6.77
C GLY A 362 2.76 5.35 -7.72
N ARG A 363 2.46 5.61 -8.99
CA ARG A 363 3.47 5.85 -10.04
C ARG A 363 3.27 7.20 -10.74
N PRO A 364 3.38 8.34 -10.02
CA PRO A 364 3.13 9.66 -10.57
C PRO A 364 4.07 10.01 -11.74
N VAL A 365 5.26 9.41 -11.81
CA VAL A 365 6.20 9.60 -12.94
C VAL A 365 5.64 9.05 -14.26
N VAL A 366 4.88 7.95 -14.22
CA VAL A 366 4.18 7.40 -15.41
C VAL A 366 3.18 8.42 -15.95
N LEU A 367 2.38 9.02 -15.05
CA LEU A 367 1.41 10.07 -15.40
C LEU A 367 2.11 11.33 -15.91
N ALA A 368 3.17 11.77 -15.25
CA ALA A 368 4.00 12.90 -15.67
C ALA A 368 4.63 12.68 -17.07
N GLY A 369 4.88 11.43 -17.45
CA GLY A 369 5.33 11.04 -18.78
C GLY A 369 4.26 11.13 -19.87
N ARG A 370 3.00 11.29 -19.52
CA ARG A 370 1.82 11.26 -20.40
C ARG A 370 1.73 9.97 -21.21
N ALA A 371 1.44 8.88 -20.51
CA ALA A 371 1.41 7.53 -21.09
C ALA A 371 0.14 7.24 -21.93
N ALA A 372 -0.92 8.07 -21.85
CA ALA A 372 -2.16 7.90 -22.60
C ALA A 372 -2.70 9.24 -23.11
N PRO A 373 -3.54 9.24 -24.18
CA PRO A 373 -4.21 10.42 -24.71
C PRO A 373 -5.01 11.19 -23.66
N VAL A 374 -5.74 10.47 -22.81
CA VAL A 374 -6.48 11.02 -21.67
C VAL A 374 -5.99 10.37 -20.40
N GLN A 375 -5.68 11.16 -19.39
CA GLN A 375 -5.25 10.68 -18.09
C GLN A 375 -6.16 11.21 -16.98
N MET A 376 -6.56 10.33 -16.09
CA MET A 376 -7.43 10.66 -14.96
C MET A 376 -6.84 10.12 -13.66
N THR A 377 -7.09 10.82 -12.54
CA THR A 377 -6.84 10.29 -11.20
C THR A 377 -8.15 10.10 -10.46
N TRP A 378 -8.22 9.06 -9.63
CA TRP A 378 -9.42 8.74 -8.88
C TRP A 378 -9.10 7.91 -7.64
N LEU A 379 -9.81 8.17 -6.55
CA LEU A 379 -10.08 7.32 -5.39
C LEU A 379 -8.93 7.13 -4.40
N GLY A 380 -7.78 6.55 -4.79
CA GLY A 380 -6.74 6.15 -3.82
C GLY A 380 -6.11 7.32 -3.08
N TYR A 381 -5.91 8.43 -3.79
CA TYR A 381 -5.47 9.70 -3.22
C TYR A 381 -6.54 10.78 -3.43
N VAL A 382 -7.10 11.28 -2.34
CA VAL A 382 -8.28 12.18 -2.38
C VAL A 382 -7.84 13.66 -2.40
N GLY A 383 -6.90 14.00 -3.29
CA GLY A 383 -6.37 15.35 -3.51
C GLY A 383 -5.94 15.54 -4.96
N SER A 384 -5.42 16.73 -5.32
CA SER A 384 -4.77 16.95 -6.61
C SER A 384 -3.50 16.10 -6.71
N THR A 385 -3.13 15.68 -7.93
CA THR A 385 -1.81 15.11 -8.19
C THR A 385 -0.73 16.19 -8.28
N GLY A 386 -1.12 17.45 -8.49
CA GLY A 386 -0.22 18.56 -8.80
C GLY A 386 0.40 18.47 -10.19
N LEU A 387 0.04 17.45 -10.99
CA LEU A 387 0.57 17.23 -12.34
C LEU A 387 -0.30 17.95 -13.38
N THR A 388 0.33 18.73 -14.25
CA THR A 388 -0.37 19.41 -15.36
C THR A 388 -0.71 18.46 -16.51
N ARG A 389 -0.12 17.26 -16.51
CA ARG A 389 -0.32 16.22 -17.53
C ARG A 389 -1.41 15.20 -17.16
N VAL A 390 -2.07 15.35 -16.02
CA VAL A 390 -3.31 14.65 -15.68
C VAL A 390 -4.48 15.56 -16.02
N ASP A 391 -5.35 15.10 -16.92
CA ASP A 391 -6.40 15.95 -17.48
C ASP A 391 -7.57 16.13 -16.51
N TYR A 392 -7.94 15.06 -15.81
CA TYR A 392 -9.15 15.04 -15.00
C TYR A 392 -8.95 14.35 -13.65
N ARG A 393 -9.71 14.83 -12.68
CA ARG A 393 -9.97 14.14 -11.43
C ARG A 393 -11.43 13.71 -11.37
N ILE A 394 -11.70 12.42 -11.13
CA ILE A 394 -13.05 11.90 -10.91
C ILE A 394 -13.43 12.18 -9.46
N THR A 395 -14.57 12.83 -9.26
CA THR A 395 -15.08 13.26 -7.96
C THR A 395 -16.62 13.31 -7.96
N ASP A 396 -17.22 14.04 -7.00
CA ASP A 396 -18.66 14.29 -6.91
C ASP A 396 -18.96 15.72 -6.41
N PRO A 397 -20.22 16.22 -6.55
CA PRO A 397 -20.53 17.60 -6.20
C PRO A 397 -20.53 17.91 -4.70
N VAL A 398 -20.44 16.92 -3.81
CA VAL A 398 -20.35 17.13 -2.36
C VAL A 398 -18.91 17.08 -1.88
N ALA A 399 -18.11 16.16 -2.41
CA ALA A 399 -16.67 16.09 -2.13
C ALA A 399 -15.93 17.31 -2.71
N ASP A 400 -16.30 17.70 -3.92
CA ASP A 400 -15.74 18.86 -4.63
C ASP A 400 -16.86 19.77 -5.14
N PRO A 401 -17.43 20.64 -4.26
CA PRO A 401 -18.54 21.50 -4.64
C PRO A 401 -18.18 22.47 -5.78
N PRO A 402 -19.06 22.67 -6.77
CA PRO A 402 -18.83 23.63 -7.85
C PRO A 402 -18.55 25.04 -7.33
N GLY A 403 -17.49 25.67 -7.84
CA GLY A 403 -17.06 27.01 -7.45
C GLY A 403 -16.27 27.08 -6.14
N MET A 404 -16.02 25.95 -5.48
CA MET A 404 -15.30 25.92 -4.20
C MET A 404 -13.90 25.33 -4.31
N THR A 405 -13.72 24.22 -5.01
CA THR A 405 -12.49 23.44 -4.95
C THR A 405 -11.69 23.40 -6.25
N GLU A 406 -12.22 23.92 -7.36
CA GLU A 406 -11.54 23.90 -8.66
C GLU A 406 -10.14 24.53 -8.61
N ALA A 407 -9.98 25.62 -7.85
CA ALA A 407 -8.70 26.29 -7.69
C ALA A 407 -7.66 25.51 -6.86
N LEU A 408 -8.07 24.37 -6.28
CA LEU A 408 -7.22 23.50 -5.46
C LEU A 408 -6.76 22.25 -6.22
N HIS A 409 -6.95 22.23 -7.55
CA HIS A 409 -6.59 21.10 -8.41
C HIS A 409 -5.89 21.58 -9.68
N THR A 410 -4.91 20.82 -10.16
CA THR A 410 -4.35 20.97 -11.52
C THR A 410 -5.27 20.34 -12.56
N GLU A 411 -6.02 19.33 -12.15
CA GLU A 411 -6.93 18.56 -12.96
C GLU A 411 -8.29 19.26 -13.09
N ARG A 412 -8.98 19.07 -14.20
CA ARG A 412 -10.39 19.41 -14.33
C ARG A 412 -11.25 18.40 -13.58
N LEU A 413 -12.23 18.87 -12.81
CA LEU A 413 -13.07 18.02 -11.97
C LEU A 413 -14.23 17.43 -12.79
N LEU A 414 -14.22 16.10 -12.94
CA LEU A 414 -15.34 15.33 -13.50
C LEU A 414 -16.18 14.77 -12.34
N ARG A 415 -17.39 15.29 -12.20
CA ARG A 415 -18.28 14.96 -11.08
C ARG A 415 -19.28 13.89 -11.49
N LEU A 416 -19.23 12.76 -10.79
CA LEU A 416 -20.28 11.74 -10.83
C LEU A 416 -21.58 12.29 -10.22
N PRO A 417 -22.76 11.80 -10.62
CA PRO A 417 -24.04 12.45 -10.25
C PRO A 417 -24.40 12.33 -8.76
N HIS A 418 -23.91 11.29 -8.06
CA HIS A 418 -24.24 11.05 -6.64
C HIS A 418 -23.02 11.12 -5.76
N SER A 419 -22.13 10.15 -5.88
CA SER A 419 -20.89 10.04 -5.11
C SER A 419 -19.77 9.49 -5.98
N GLN A 420 -18.52 9.86 -5.68
CA GLN A 420 -17.35 9.22 -6.27
C GLN A 420 -17.10 7.81 -5.71
N TRP A 421 -17.91 7.35 -4.78
CA TRP A 421 -17.79 6.08 -4.08
C TRP A 421 -18.94 5.16 -4.46
N CYS A 422 -18.63 3.87 -4.71
CA CYS A 422 -19.61 2.79 -4.76
C CYS A 422 -19.01 1.60 -4.02
N PHE A 423 -19.69 1.11 -3.01
CA PHE A 423 -19.14 0.20 -2.02
C PHE A 423 -19.55 -1.24 -2.27
N ARG A 424 -18.55 -2.14 -2.28
CA ARG A 424 -18.77 -3.58 -2.23
C ARG A 424 -18.22 -4.11 -0.90
N PRO A 425 -19.09 -4.60 0.02
CA PRO A 425 -18.61 -5.12 1.31
C PRO A 425 -17.67 -6.31 1.09
N PRO A 426 -16.55 -6.39 1.84
CA PRO A 426 -15.67 -7.55 1.81
C PRO A 426 -16.44 -8.85 2.08
N GLN A 427 -16.08 -9.94 1.39
CA GLN A 427 -16.76 -11.24 1.54
C GLN A 427 -16.88 -11.69 3.00
N ALA A 428 -15.81 -11.51 3.77
CA ALA A 428 -15.72 -11.93 5.17
C ALA A 428 -16.73 -11.25 6.12
N VAL A 429 -17.38 -10.16 5.67
CA VAL A 429 -18.30 -9.36 6.52
C VAL A 429 -19.71 -9.25 5.96
N ARG A 430 -20.03 -9.96 4.87
CA ARG A 430 -21.37 -9.89 4.26
C ARG A 430 -22.45 -10.45 5.17
N ASP A 431 -22.12 -11.45 5.97
CA ASP A 431 -23.06 -12.12 6.89
C ASP A 431 -22.99 -11.60 8.33
N VAL A 432 -22.36 -10.44 8.56
CA VAL A 432 -22.26 -9.86 9.91
C VAL A 432 -23.62 -9.39 10.40
N THR A 433 -23.99 -9.80 11.60
CA THR A 433 -25.27 -9.40 12.22
C THR A 433 -25.28 -7.93 12.60
N VAL A 434 -26.20 -7.18 12.02
CA VAL A 434 -26.48 -5.78 12.35
C VAL A 434 -27.30 -5.71 13.64
N SER A 435 -26.60 -5.47 14.75
CA SER A 435 -27.25 -5.40 16.07
C SER A 435 -26.49 -4.48 17.01
N ARG A 436 -27.17 -4.03 18.09
CA ARG A 436 -26.51 -3.38 19.23
C ARG A 436 -26.31 -4.38 20.36
N GLU A 437 -25.16 -4.32 21.00
CA GLU A 437 -24.93 -5.11 22.21
C GLU A 437 -25.77 -4.57 23.38
N PRO A 438 -26.55 -5.42 24.09
CA PRO A 438 -27.50 -4.95 25.09
C PRO A 438 -26.87 -4.39 26.39
N SER A 439 -25.56 -4.44 26.54
CA SER A 439 -24.89 -4.37 27.84
C SER A 439 -24.68 -2.98 28.45
N ASN A 440 -25.02 -1.86 27.76
CA ASN A 440 -24.80 -0.50 28.29
C ASN A 440 -25.97 0.44 28.00
N GLU A 441 -26.54 1.04 29.03
CA GLU A 441 -27.56 2.10 28.91
C GLU A 441 -26.96 3.46 28.50
N VAL A 442 -25.64 3.60 28.44
CA VAL A 442 -24.95 4.86 28.16
C VAL A 442 -24.72 5.02 26.65
N PHE A 443 -25.16 6.17 26.11
CA PHE A 443 -24.90 6.53 24.73
C PHE A 443 -23.36 6.59 24.47
N THR A 444 -22.89 5.89 23.44
CA THR A 444 -21.48 5.78 23.15
C THR A 444 -21.18 6.23 21.72
N PHE A 445 -20.35 7.27 21.59
CA PHE A 445 -19.75 7.65 20.32
C PHE A 445 -18.60 6.70 19.99
N GLY A 446 -18.41 6.39 18.69
CA GLY A 446 -17.29 5.61 18.18
C GLY A 446 -16.35 6.45 17.31
N SER A 447 -15.07 6.09 17.25
CA SER A 447 -14.17 6.52 16.20
C SER A 447 -13.37 5.33 15.70
N PHE A 448 -13.40 5.10 14.38
CA PHE A 448 -12.89 3.90 13.71
C PHE A 448 -11.82 4.22 12.66
N ASN A 449 -11.49 5.48 12.50
CA ASN A 449 -10.49 5.93 11.53
C ASN A 449 -9.08 5.49 11.95
N GLN A 450 -8.22 5.32 10.95
CA GLN A 450 -6.79 5.10 11.20
C GLN A 450 -6.24 6.19 12.11
N PHE A 451 -5.39 5.82 13.07
CA PHE A 451 -4.89 6.74 14.09
C PHE A 451 -4.12 7.93 13.49
N ALA A 452 -3.49 7.76 12.33
CA ALA A 452 -2.87 8.84 11.55
C ALA A 452 -3.84 9.99 11.21
N LYS A 453 -5.16 9.73 11.13
CA LYS A 453 -6.20 10.72 10.87
C LYS A 453 -6.66 11.45 12.14
N ILE A 454 -6.23 11.02 13.31
CA ILE A 454 -6.65 11.57 14.59
C ILE A 454 -5.76 12.78 14.93
N SER A 455 -6.06 13.89 14.27
CA SER A 455 -5.39 15.19 14.46
C SER A 455 -5.81 15.86 15.78
N ASP A 456 -5.14 16.95 16.13
CA ASP A 456 -5.56 17.80 17.26
C ASP A 456 -6.97 18.39 17.03
N ALA A 457 -7.28 18.73 15.79
CA ALA A 457 -8.62 19.17 15.39
C ALA A 457 -9.68 18.08 15.60
N THR A 458 -9.39 16.82 15.22
CA THR A 458 -10.29 15.67 15.49
C THR A 458 -10.57 15.52 16.99
N ILE A 459 -9.52 15.58 17.81
CA ILE A 459 -9.65 15.45 19.27
C ILE A 459 -10.47 16.61 19.84
N ALA A 460 -10.32 17.83 19.32
CA ALA A 460 -11.13 18.98 19.71
C ALA A 460 -12.62 18.76 19.40
N LEU A 461 -12.98 18.16 18.25
CA LEU A 461 -14.35 17.79 17.93
C LEU A 461 -14.92 16.75 18.90
N TRP A 462 -14.15 15.74 19.28
CA TRP A 462 -14.56 14.76 20.28
C TRP A 462 -14.83 15.39 21.64
N ILE A 463 -13.95 16.32 22.05
CA ILE A 463 -14.10 17.07 23.31
C ILE A 463 -15.38 17.92 23.27
N ALA A 464 -15.65 18.60 22.13
CA ALA A 464 -16.87 19.39 21.96
C ALA A 464 -18.13 18.51 22.07
N ALA A 465 -18.15 17.35 21.40
CA ALA A 465 -19.25 16.38 21.46
C ALA A 465 -19.47 15.86 22.90
N LEU A 466 -18.38 15.47 23.60
CA LEU A 466 -18.46 14.95 24.96
C LEU A 466 -18.89 16.01 25.98
N ARG A 467 -18.52 17.27 25.78
CA ARG A 467 -18.98 18.39 26.65
C ARG A 467 -20.44 18.70 26.45
N ALA A 468 -20.92 18.68 25.19
CA ALA A 468 -22.32 18.88 24.86
C ALA A 468 -23.22 17.71 25.31
N ALA A 469 -22.64 16.53 25.50
CA ALA A 469 -23.32 15.32 25.93
C ALA A 469 -22.64 14.70 27.17
N PRO A 470 -22.82 15.28 28.41
CA PRO A 470 -22.09 14.87 29.60
C PRO A 470 -22.26 13.39 30.01
N ALA A 471 -23.39 12.79 29.69
CA ALA A 471 -23.67 11.37 29.97
C ALA A 471 -23.06 10.42 28.94
N ALA A 472 -22.62 10.89 27.76
CA ALA A 472 -22.10 10.04 26.69
C ALA A 472 -20.64 9.61 26.93
N ARG A 473 -20.24 8.53 26.28
CA ARG A 473 -18.88 7.99 26.26
C ARG A 473 -18.30 8.06 24.85
N LEU A 474 -16.98 7.91 24.74
CA LEU A 474 -16.24 7.77 23.48
C LEU A 474 -15.50 6.44 23.44
N ARG A 475 -15.62 5.69 22.35
CA ARG A 475 -14.85 4.49 22.07
C ARG A 475 -13.98 4.72 20.85
N VAL A 476 -12.64 4.67 21.02
CA VAL A 476 -11.69 4.84 19.92
C VAL A 476 -11.07 3.49 19.59
N VAL A 477 -11.23 3.05 18.36
CA VAL A 477 -10.77 1.73 17.88
C VAL A 477 -9.54 1.89 16.99
N GLY A 478 -8.55 1.02 17.17
CA GLY A 478 -7.30 1.03 16.41
C GLY A 478 -6.22 1.94 16.99
N VAL A 479 -6.28 2.22 18.30
CA VAL A 479 -5.28 3.07 18.98
C VAL A 479 -3.97 2.29 19.13
N PRO A 480 -2.82 2.82 18.65
CA PRO A 480 -1.52 2.19 18.86
C PRO A 480 -1.14 2.19 20.34
N ARG A 481 -0.42 1.14 20.76
CA ARG A 481 0.16 1.06 22.12
C ARG A 481 1.26 2.11 22.33
N GLY A 482 1.61 2.34 23.59
CA GLY A 482 2.77 3.15 24.00
C GLY A 482 2.52 4.63 23.85
N SER A 483 3.50 5.37 23.34
CA SER A 483 3.55 6.83 23.29
C SER A 483 2.33 7.48 22.62
N ALA A 484 1.74 6.85 21.61
CA ALA A 484 0.53 7.32 20.92
C ALA A 484 -0.69 7.32 21.87
N THR A 485 -0.90 6.21 22.60
CA THR A 485 -1.93 6.12 23.65
C THR A 485 -1.71 7.15 24.74
N ASP A 486 -0.48 7.29 25.26
CA ASP A 486 -0.15 8.23 26.32
C ASP A 486 -0.40 9.68 25.90
N SER A 487 -0.06 10.01 24.65
CA SER A 487 -0.33 11.33 24.07
C SER A 487 -1.83 11.63 24.03
N LEU A 488 -2.64 10.68 23.52
CA LEU A 488 -4.10 10.83 23.44
C LEU A 488 -4.72 10.99 24.85
N VAL A 489 -4.34 10.12 25.79
CA VAL A 489 -4.79 10.19 27.19
C VAL A 489 -4.42 11.55 27.81
N GLY A 490 -3.18 12.02 27.61
CA GLY A 490 -2.73 13.32 28.06
C GLY A 490 -3.54 14.50 27.53
N LYS A 491 -3.94 14.44 26.23
CA LYS A 491 -4.80 15.48 25.61
C LYS A 491 -6.21 15.48 26.20
N LEU A 492 -6.82 14.31 26.38
CA LEU A 492 -8.16 14.18 26.99
C LEU A 492 -8.16 14.61 28.46
N THR A 493 -7.12 14.25 29.21
CA THR A 493 -6.95 14.66 30.62
C THR A 493 -6.81 16.17 30.75
N ARG A 494 -5.99 16.82 29.91
CA ARG A 494 -5.87 18.30 29.89
C ARG A 494 -7.18 19.00 29.53
N ALA A 495 -8.04 18.33 28.77
CA ALA A 495 -9.39 18.82 28.44
C ALA A 495 -10.42 18.52 29.55
N HIS A 496 -9.99 17.96 30.68
CA HIS A 496 -10.85 17.55 31.81
C HIS A 496 -11.92 16.51 31.43
N ILE A 497 -11.61 15.61 30.48
CA ILE A 497 -12.45 14.44 30.18
C ILE A 497 -12.04 13.32 31.14
N ASP A 498 -12.98 12.90 31.98
CA ASP A 498 -12.77 11.83 32.95
C ASP A 498 -12.41 10.50 32.28
N ARG A 499 -11.53 9.72 32.90
CA ARG A 499 -11.07 8.43 32.36
C ARG A 499 -12.22 7.43 32.13
N SER A 500 -13.26 7.49 32.91
CA SER A 500 -14.47 6.66 32.77
C SER A 500 -15.28 6.98 31.53
N ARG A 501 -15.04 8.14 30.89
CA ARG A 501 -15.78 8.65 29.72
C ARG A 501 -15.23 8.16 28.38
N TYR A 502 -14.15 7.41 28.35
CA TYR A 502 -13.62 6.88 27.09
C TYR A 502 -12.97 5.51 27.22
N ASP A 503 -13.09 4.73 26.15
CA ASP A 503 -12.44 3.42 25.96
C ASP A 503 -11.51 3.50 24.76
N LEU A 504 -10.28 3.00 24.94
CA LEU A 504 -9.28 2.89 23.87
C LEU A 504 -9.10 1.41 23.54
N VAL A 505 -9.42 1.05 22.31
CA VAL A 505 -9.32 -0.31 21.80
C VAL A 505 -8.15 -0.36 20.84
N GLU A 506 -7.23 -1.27 21.07
CA GLU A 506 -6.10 -1.52 20.18
C GLU A 506 -6.55 -2.05 18.82
N ARG A 507 -5.61 -2.18 17.89
CA ARG A 507 -5.88 -2.80 16.59
C ARG A 507 -6.32 -4.25 16.79
N VAL A 508 -7.44 -4.59 16.15
CA VAL A 508 -8.08 -5.92 16.22
C VAL A 508 -8.17 -6.55 14.82
N SER A 509 -8.48 -7.85 14.75
CA SER A 509 -8.77 -8.51 13.48
C SER A 509 -9.99 -7.90 12.78
N LEU A 510 -10.12 -8.10 11.47
CA LEU A 510 -11.24 -7.54 10.69
C LEU A 510 -12.61 -7.94 11.26
N ALA A 511 -12.81 -9.19 11.63
CA ALA A 511 -14.07 -9.65 12.24
C ALA A 511 -14.37 -8.93 13.56
N ASN A 512 -13.36 -8.79 14.42
CA ASN A 512 -13.50 -8.08 15.70
C ASN A 512 -13.67 -6.57 15.48
N TYR A 513 -13.11 -5.98 14.43
CA TYR A 513 -13.31 -4.58 14.06
C TYR A 513 -14.79 -4.29 13.78
N TYR A 514 -15.44 -5.08 12.94
CA TYR A 514 -16.87 -4.93 12.70
C TYR A 514 -17.69 -5.19 13.97
N GLY A 515 -17.24 -6.10 14.84
CA GLY A 515 -17.85 -6.33 16.16
C GLY A 515 -17.85 -5.10 17.06
N GLN A 516 -16.84 -4.19 16.94
CA GLN A 516 -16.79 -2.97 17.74
C GLN A 516 -17.96 -2.00 17.47
N TYR A 517 -18.52 -1.99 16.26
CA TYR A 517 -19.68 -1.15 15.94
C TYR A 517 -20.91 -1.50 16.77
N ARG A 518 -21.03 -2.72 17.29
CA ARG A 518 -22.14 -3.14 18.16
C ARG A 518 -22.16 -2.41 19.51
N HIS A 519 -21.06 -1.79 19.91
CA HIS A 519 -20.89 -1.10 21.19
C HIS A 519 -21.04 0.43 21.11
N VAL A 520 -21.35 0.99 19.93
CA VAL A 520 -21.44 2.44 19.74
C VAL A 520 -22.79 2.82 19.14
N ASP A 521 -23.29 4.01 19.41
CA ASP A 521 -24.57 4.50 18.95
C ASP A 521 -24.46 5.43 17.73
N ALA A 522 -23.35 6.17 17.62
CA ALA A 522 -22.99 6.97 16.45
C ALA A 522 -21.46 7.02 16.34
N SER A 523 -20.94 7.24 15.15
CA SER A 523 -19.51 7.47 14.92
C SER A 523 -19.21 8.95 14.79
N LEU A 524 -18.08 9.40 15.35
CA LEU A 524 -17.49 10.71 15.11
C LEU A 524 -16.33 10.55 14.11
N ASP A 525 -16.45 11.26 13.00
CA ASP A 525 -15.43 11.21 11.93
C ASP A 525 -14.16 11.99 12.28
N SER A 526 -13.14 11.84 11.47
CA SER A 526 -11.86 12.56 11.60
C SER A 526 -11.78 13.77 10.66
N THR A 527 -10.92 14.72 11.02
CA THR A 527 -10.60 15.91 10.22
C THR A 527 -9.10 16.23 10.38
N PRO A 528 -8.39 16.78 9.37
CA PRO A 528 -8.86 17.22 8.06
C PRO A 528 -8.99 16.09 7.02
N TYR A 529 -8.69 14.86 7.36
CA TYR A 529 -8.85 13.70 6.50
C TYR A 529 -10.00 12.83 6.99
N SER A 530 -11.15 12.93 6.33
CA SER A 530 -12.38 12.23 6.71
C SER A 530 -12.35 10.74 6.37
N GLY A 531 -13.32 10.00 6.87
CA GLY A 531 -13.52 8.59 6.54
C GLY A 531 -13.99 8.41 5.08
N GLY A 532 -13.66 7.27 4.50
CA GLY A 532 -14.24 6.75 3.26
C GLY A 532 -14.77 5.36 3.56
N THR A 533 -13.90 4.35 3.53
CA THR A 533 -14.24 2.97 3.87
C THR A 533 -14.87 2.85 5.26
N THR A 534 -14.30 3.51 6.28
CA THR A 534 -14.82 3.46 7.65
C THR A 534 -16.22 4.03 7.79
N THR A 535 -16.61 4.99 6.95
CA THR A 535 -17.97 5.54 6.90
C THR A 535 -18.92 4.53 6.24
N CYS A 536 -18.51 3.87 5.17
CA CYS A 536 -19.28 2.77 4.58
C CYS A 536 -19.42 1.58 5.53
N ASP A 537 -18.35 1.22 6.28
CA ASP A 537 -18.39 0.18 7.31
C ASP A 537 -19.41 0.52 8.42
N ALA A 538 -19.44 1.79 8.85
CA ALA A 538 -20.41 2.25 9.83
C ALA A 538 -21.85 2.10 9.29
N PHE A 539 -22.13 2.50 8.06
CA PHE A 539 -23.45 2.33 7.43
C PHE A 539 -23.80 0.85 7.24
N TRP A 540 -22.84 0.01 6.85
CA TRP A 540 -23.01 -1.43 6.78
C TRP A 540 -23.41 -2.04 8.12
N MET A 541 -22.89 -1.51 9.22
CA MET A 541 -23.24 -1.90 10.58
C MET A 541 -24.44 -1.12 11.16
N GLY A 542 -25.09 -0.29 10.34
CA GLY A 542 -26.23 0.50 10.72
C GLY A 542 -25.94 1.61 11.73
N VAL A 543 -24.69 2.12 11.76
CA VAL A 543 -24.25 3.17 12.67
C VAL A 543 -24.15 4.51 11.93
N PRO A 544 -24.87 5.56 12.37
CA PRO A 544 -24.77 6.88 11.77
C PRO A 544 -23.41 7.51 12.06
N VAL A 545 -22.94 8.33 11.12
CA VAL A 545 -21.65 9.05 11.24
C VAL A 545 -21.91 10.55 11.32
N VAL A 546 -21.25 11.24 12.23
CA VAL A 546 -21.23 12.70 12.30
C VAL A 546 -19.89 13.17 11.75
N THR A 547 -19.92 14.02 10.74
CA THR A 547 -18.70 14.50 10.06
C THR A 547 -18.67 16.01 9.96
N LEU A 548 -17.46 16.59 9.96
CA LEU A 548 -17.22 18.00 9.67
C LEU A 548 -16.83 18.16 8.18
N ALA A 549 -17.63 18.88 7.41
CA ALA A 549 -17.31 19.19 6.03
C ALA A 549 -16.29 20.35 5.96
N GLY A 550 -15.02 20.02 5.72
CA GLY A 550 -13.95 21.01 5.61
C GLY A 550 -13.78 21.61 4.21
N ALA A 551 -12.71 22.36 4.02
CA ALA A 551 -12.40 23.09 2.77
C ALA A 551 -11.67 22.24 1.71
N ARG A 552 -11.18 21.04 2.05
CA ARG A 552 -10.41 20.16 1.16
C ARG A 552 -11.27 18.98 0.71
N SER A 553 -11.07 18.47 -0.49
CA SER A 553 -11.74 17.25 -0.97
C SER A 553 -11.62 16.08 0.01
N MET A 554 -10.41 15.86 0.55
CA MET A 554 -10.15 14.78 1.52
C MET A 554 -10.89 14.96 2.86
N SER A 555 -11.33 16.16 3.21
CA SER A 555 -12.14 16.42 4.40
C SER A 555 -13.64 16.28 4.17
N ARG A 556 -14.05 15.90 2.96
CA ARG A 556 -15.46 15.87 2.53
C ARG A 556 -15.92 14.50 2.04
N SER A 557 -15.06 13.47 2.08
CA SER A 557 -15.44 12.11 1.65
C SER A 557 -16.64 11.58 2.43
N SER A 558 -16.62 11.67 3.77
CA SER A 558 -17.78 11.25 4.58
C SER A 558 -19.01 12.10 4.31
N ALA A 559 -18.86 13.42 4.08
CA ALA A 559 -19.99 14.29 3.76
C ALA A 559 -20.67 13.85 2.45
N SER A 560 -19.91 13.47 1.42
CA SER A 560 -20.43 12.90 0.18
C SER A 560 -21.23 11.60 0.44
N LEU A 561 -20.69 10.70 1.24
CA LEU A 561 -21.34 9.44 1.60
C LEU A 561 -22.64 9.68 2.38
N LEU A 562 -22.61 10.58 3.38
CA LEU A 562 -23.79 10.94 4.18
C LEU A 562 -24.88 11.57 3.31
N ALA A 563 -24.53 12.52 2.46
CA ALA A 563 -25.47 13.17 1.56
C ALA A 563 -26.15 12.17 0.63
N THR A 564 -25.40 11.20 0.10
CA THR A 564 -25.91 10.16 -0.81
C THR A 564 -26.86 9.19 -0.12
N VAL A 565 -26.64 8.89 1.16
CA VAL A 565 -27.56 8.08 1.99
C VAL A 565 -28.70 8.92 2.57
N GLY A 566 -28.69 10.26 2.39
CA GLY A 566 -29.70 11.19 2.87
C GLY A 566 -29.58 11.49 4.37
N LEU A 567 -28.36 11.48 4.92
CA LEU A 567 -28.03 11.83 6.31
C LEU A 567 -27.40 13.23 6.39
N GLY A 568 -27.85 14.17 5.56
CA GLY A 568 -27.30 15.52 5.50
C GLY A 568 -27.36 16.30 6.81
N ASP A 569 -28.31 15.98 7.69
CA ASP A 569 -28.46 16.55 9.03
C ASP A 569 -27.35 16.15 10.03
N LEU A 570 -26.47 15.22 9.65
CA LEU A 570 -25.29 14.81 10.40
C LEU A 570 -23.97 15.39 9.83
N ILE A 571 -24.07 16.27 8.82
CA ILE A 571 -22.93 16.98 8.23
C ILE A 571 -22.81 18.34 8.90
N ALA A 572 -21.84 18.49 9.77
CA ALA A 572 -21.50 19.73 10.45
C ALA A 572 -20.67 20.67 9.54
N GLN A 573 -20.80 21.97 9.75
CA GLN A 573 -19.98 23.01 9.12
C GLN A 573 -19.01 23.66 10.12
N SER A 574 -19.23 23.43 11.43
CA SER A 574 -18.44 24.00 12.53
C SER A 574 -18.34 23.02 13.71
N SER A 575 -17.47 23.33 14.67
CA SER A 575 -17.38 22.57 15.93
C SER A 575 -18.64 22.69 16.78
N GLU A 576 -19.31 23.84 16.69
CA GLU A 576 -20.59 24.13 17.36
C GLU A 576 -21.69 23.22 16.81
N ASP A 577 -21.72 22.98 15.50
CA ASP A 577 -22.65 22.04 14.87
C ASP A 577 -22.39 20.60 15.36
N ILE A 578 -21.12 20.18 15.47
CA ILE A 578 -20.77 18.86 16.06
C ILE A 578 -21.35 18.73 17.47
N ALA A 579 -21.20 19.76 18.31
CA ALA A 579 -21.74 19.77 19.67
C ALA A 579 -23.27 19.69 19.68
N ALA A 580 -23.94 20.45 18.81
CA ALA A 580 -25.40 20.46 18.69
C ALA A 580 -25.94 19.10 18.19
N ILE A 581 -25.31 18.52 17.16
CA ILE A 581 -25.68 17.19 16.63
C ILE A 581 -25.47 16.13 17.71
N ALA A 582 -24.35 16.15 18.43
CA ALA A 582 -24.04 15.21 19.49
C ALA A 582 -25.10 15.27 20.61
N SER A 583 -25.45 16.49 21.08
CA SER A 583 -26.48 16.70 22.09
C SER A 583 -27.86 16.17 21.62
N ARG A 584 -28.25 16.46 20.36
CA ARG A 584 -29.48 15.99 19.76
C ARG A 584 -29.52 14.46 19.71
N LEU A 585 -28.47 13.80 19.23
CA LEU A 585 -28.41 12.34 19.15
C LEU A 585 -28.54 11.69 20.53
N VAL A 586 -27.85 12.21 21.53
CA VAL A 586 -27.94 11.68 22.91
C VAL A 586 -29.33 11.88 23.50
N SER A 587 -30.00 13.02 23.24
CA SER A 587 -31.36 13.27 23.70
C SER A 587 -32.40 12.35 23.06
N GLN A 588 -32.14 11.84 21.87
CA GLN A 588 -32.97 10.84 21.18
C GLN A 588 -32.84 9.43 21.78
N GLY A 589 -31.84 9.22 22.63
CA GLY A 589 -31.53 7.94 23.26
C GLY A 589 -30.65 7.03 22.41
N GLN A 590 -30.49 5.79 22.86
CA GLN A 590 -29.62 4.81 22.21
C GLN A 590 -30.08 4.43 20.80
N TRP A 591 -29.12 4.28 19.91
CA TRP A 591 -29.34 3.82 18.53
C TRP A 591 -29.51 2.29 18.50
N GLY A 592 -30.73 1.83 18.79
CA GLY A 592 -31.07 0.42 18.96
C GLY A 592 -31.05 -0.38 17.64
N THR A 593 -31.19 -1.71 17.76
CA THR A 593 -31.13 -2.65 16.62
C THR A 593 -32.13 -2.28 15.50
N LYS A 594 -33.34 -1.84 15.82
CA LYS A 594 -34.34 -1.43 14.80
C LYS A 594 -33.87 -0.24 13.97
N SER A 595 -33.30 0.79 14.61
CA SER A 595 -32.76 1.97 13.91
C SER A 595 -31.55 1.61 13.05
N ARG A 596 -30.73 0.68 13.55
CA ARG A 596 -29.56 0.15 12.79
C ARG A 596 -29.99 -0.58 11.53
N MET A 597 -30.96 -1.48 11.66
CA MET A 597 -31.48 -2.22 10.50
C MET A 597 -32.07 -1.26 9.46
N ALA A 598 -32.83 -0.26 9.88
CA ALA A 598 -33.39 0.74 8.98
C ALA A 598 -32.31 1.57 8.25
N LEU A 599 -31.21 1.91 8.93
CA LEU A 599 -30.06 2.60 8.28
C LEU A 599 -29.31 1.67 7.34
N HIS A 600 -29.09 0.43 7.73
CA HIS A 600 -28.46 -0.59 6.89
C HIS A 600 -29.25 -0.84 5.59
N GLU A 601 -30.57 -1.02 5.69
CA GLU A 601 -31.46 -1.16 4.53
C GLU A 601 -31.40 0.08 3.63
N ARG A 602 -31.48 1.28 4.22
CA ARG A 602 -31.35 2.54 3.49
C ARG A 602 -30.00 2.67 2.77
N PHE A 603 -28.92 2.16 3.36
CA PHE A 603 -27.59 2.12 2.72
C PHE A 603 -27.57 1.15 1.54
N ILE A 604 -28.14 -0.06 1.70
CA ILE A 604 -28.24 -1.06 0.62
C ILE A 604 -29.04 -0.51 -0.57
N ASP A 605 -30.13 0.21 -0.31
CA ASP A 605 -30.99 0.79 -1.34
C ASP A 605 -30.43 2.08 -1.97
N SER A 606 -29.29 2.59 -1.45
CA SER A 606 -28.69 3.84 -1.91
C SER A 606 -27.88 3.67 -3.20
N PRO A 607 -27.59 4.78 -3.90
CA PRO A 607 -26.65 4.77 -5.03
C PRO A 607 -25.26 4.22 -4.70
N LEU A 608 -24.85 4.23 -3.43
CA LEU A 608 -23.55 3.70 -2.99
C LEU A 608 -23.41 2.19 -3.18
N MET A 609 -24.51 1.45 -3.31
CA MET A 609 -24.56 0.00 -3.51
C MET A 609 -24.99 -0.38 -4.94
N ASN A 610 -25.29 0.61 -5.80
CA ASN A 610 -25.72 0.38 -7.17
C ASN A 610 -24.51 0.30 -8.13
N GLU A 611 -23.81 -0.85 -8.11
CA GLU A 611 -22.62 -1.11 -8.92
C GLU A 611 -22.84 -0.83 -10.42
N GLN A 612 -23.96 -1.29 -10.99
CA GLN A 612 -24.20 -1.12 -12.43
C GLN A 612 -24.51 0.34 -12.78
N GLY A 613 -25.31 1.04 -11.94
CA GLY A 613 -25.60 2.46 -12.14
C GLY A 613 -24.34 3.32 -12.04
N PHE A 614 -23.48 3.01 -11.09
CA PHE A 614 -22.20 3.69 -10.91
C PHE A 614 -21.27 3.45 -12.12
N THR A 615 -21.12 2.20 -12.58
CA THR A 615 -20.29 1.87 -13.74
C THR A 615 -20.78 2.57 -14.99
N ASN A 616 -22.09 2.61 -15.23
CA ASN A 616 -22.67 3.32 -16.37
C ASN A 616 -22.38 4.83 -16.31
N ALA A 617 -22.46 5.46 -15.15
CA ALA A 617 -22.11 6.87 -14.96
C ALA A 617 -20.62 7.13 -15.21
N LEU A 618 -19.74 6.24 -14.73
CA LEU A 618 -18.30 6.33 -14.96
C LEU A 618 -17.96 6.18 -16.46
N GLU A 619 -18.57 5.23 -17.17
CA GLU A 619 -18.39 5.06 -18.61
C GLU A 619 -18.88 6.28 -19.41
N ALA A 620 -19.93 6.94 -18.93
CA ALA A 620 -20.39 8.19 -19.53
C ALA A 620 -19.35 9.31 -19.38
N LEU A 621 -18.69 9.43 -18.23
CA LEU A 621 -17.58 10.37 -18.04
C LEU A 621 -16.40 10.04 -18.95
N PHE A 622 -16.03 8.77 -19.07
CA PHE A 622 -14.97 8.33 -19.99
C PHE A 622 -15.30 8.71 -21.43
N ARG A 623 -16.54 8.48 -21.85
CA ARG A 623 -16.97 8.82 -23.21
C ARG A 623 -16.95 10.33 -23.45
N THR A 624 -17.38 11.12 -22.48
CA THR A 624 -17.33 12.59 -22.56
C THR A 624 -15.89 13.08 -22.73
N ALA A 625 -14.96 12.62 -21.90
CA ALA A 625 -13.57 13.00 -21.98
C ALA A 625 -12.91 12.54 -23.30
N TRP A 626 -13.28 11.34 -23.79
CA TRP A 626 -12.81 10.84 -25.07
C TRP A 626 -13.32 11.67 -26.27
N HIS A 627 -14.60 12.06 -26.27
CA HIS A 627 -15.17 12.95 -27.30
C HIS A 627 -14.45 14.30 -27.33
N GLU A 628 -14.15 14.86 -26.17
CA GLU A 628 -13.38 16.11 -26.08
C GLU A 628 -11.99 15.93 -26.72
N TRP A 629 -11.29 14.86 -26.38
CA TRP A 629 -9.98 14.56 -26.98
C TRP A 629 -10.07 14.39 -28.50
N CYS A 630 -11.06 13.65 -29.01
CA CYS A 630 -11.30 13.49 -30.44
C CYS A 630 -11.55 14.81 -31.13
N SER A 631 -12.29 15.74 -30.52
CA SER A 631 -12.58 17.06 -31.09
C SER A 631 -11.33 17.94 -31.26
N LEU A 632 -10.35 17.76 -30.37
CA LEU A 632 -9.07 18.47 -30.42
C LEU A 632 -8.06 17.80 -31.39
N HIS A 633 -8.32 16.55 -31.79
CA HIS A 633 -7.44 15.75 -32.65
C HIS A 633 -8.23 15.14 -33.82
N PRO A 634 -8.86 15.97 -34.70
CA PRO A 634 -9.69 15.46 -35.80
C PRO A 634 -8.88 14.56 -36.73
N LEU A 635 -9.54 13.55 -37.32
CA LEU A 635 -8.95 12.75 -38.38
C LEU A 635 -8.48 13.70 -39.48
N LYS A 636 -7.20 13.61 -39.87
CA LYS A 636 -6.74 14.26 -41.07
C LYS A 636 -7.45 13.57 -42.24
N HIS A 637 -8.32 14.26 -42.92
CA HIS A 637 -8.84 13.84 -44.22
C HIS A 637 -7.68 13.97 -45.21
N ASP A 638 -7.11 12.80 -45.63
CA ASP A 638 -6.16 12.74 -46.76
C ASP A 638 -6.84 13.16 -48.07
#